data_e064d4230855c0b834c261d3c39f20b5
#
_entry.id   e064d4230855c0b834c261d3c39f20b5
#
_cell.length_a   1.000
_cell.length_b   1.000
_cell.length_c   1.000
_cell.angle_alpha   90.00
_cell.angle_beta   90.00
_cell.angle_gamma   90.00
#
_symmetry.space_group_name_H-M   'P 1'
#
loop_
_entity.id
_entity.type
_entity.pdbx_description
1 polymer ?
#
loop_
_entity_poly.entity_id
_entity_poly.type
_entity_poly.pdbx_seq_one_letter_code
_entity_poly.pdbx_strand_id
1 'polypeptide(L)'
;MLIFQQLYLNYQNMKIKKINRAFTSIFTFFLLCLCSQQLQGSEYENPVVKNFSKFDYNADNQNWSVAEDSEGNVFFANNKGLLEFNGISWKLYPSPRGNIIRSVAVDNANRIYSSGYRELGYWKRNKSGTLIYISLKGLAEKNFIPNVEFWRIISLGKKVYFHSFRQMMIWDGNQISTVNLPTFSNSMYQIGEKIVIDQADGLYTVEDNQLKPFLRDPFFNQKQIKFVFQDENKKLIIGTFSDGIFTYNGQRFNVLNPEWNDFFIKNKVTQASKSSNGNIIIGTHLEGIIAIDKSGEVLFRLNTQNGLQNNTVLGMTIDRNQNIWQALDKGIDFITFREKESFTLHPVKDIGAVYSAAIHNEKIYLATNQGLYYKKLKEPDSNFRLIPQSEGQAWICKIFSGKLFAGLSNGTFVVTDQGLQKISNINGVFAITPDLKKPGFMLQSTYSEIVSLDFTGKEPRWNKNLKNFNDLIQYIEVDLYGNVWAGHMHRGVYRLKLSENRDEVIQTTYYGENSPFGKDYGIHPFKIEDRIVFTNGEKLFTYDELKDSIVIYQELNKQLGPYAGARKIFAAPNHHYWFITRESIALFQIKENRVHLIKNYPATLFHNQLIENFENINPLSEYEAILCLENGYAILNASQPESESLIKEKTLKLRELITTDQRGKADTLTPTQSIYTIKYNQSNVHVKFSFPLFTTDKIAFQAYLEGIDPAWRLPVTLPIFKFERLPEGSYTLKVKAIDPWGAESKTEEVKLVILPPWYMTIWANLGYLVIIGLLLWYFRHRVIVLTRRKEHRKREEKEKELIRLRNEKLQDEISFKSQELANSTILIIKKNEFLIDLKRELKSQKNQLESRFPDKYYNQLVKKIDENIASHDDWKTFETNFERAHEEFILKLKTGYPKLTSSDLRLCAYLRMNLSSKEIAPLLGISVRGLENHRYRLRKKLGLDVDANLNEVMMTTN
;
A
#
# COMPACT_ATOMS: atom_id res chain seq x y z
N MET A 1 -72.16 10.68 -54.69
CA MET A 1 -70.92 11.34 -55.08
C MET A 1 -70.14 11.87 -53.86
N LEU A 2 -70.78 12.44 -52.86
CA LEU A 2 -70.13 12.95 -51.62
C LEU A 2 -69.50 11.88 -50.75
N ILE A 3 -70.08 10.69 -50.67
CA ILE A 3 -69.51 9.57 -49.83
C ILE A 3 -68.20 9.00 -50.41
N PHE A 4 -68.07 8.95 -51.72
CA PHE A 4 -66.85 8.53 -52.42
C PHE A 4 -65.70 9.54 -52.26
N GLN A 5 -66.01 10.81 -52.24
CA GLN A 5 -65.02 11.88 -52.00
C GLN A 5 -64.49 11.85 -50.56
N GLN A 6 -65.36 11.55 -49.60
CA GLN A 6 -64.98 11.44 -48.20
C GLN A 6 -64.15 10.16 -47.87
N LEU A 7 -64.44 9.03 -48.53
CA LEU A 7 -63.64 7.81 -48.46
C LEU A 7 -62.26 7.98 -49.15
N TYR A 8 -62.21 8.71 -50.27
CA TYR A 8 -60.95 8.99 -50.95
C TYR A 8 -60.04 9.92 -50.14
N LEU A 9 -60.59 10.96 -49.50
CA LEU A 9 -59.86 11.87 -48.61
C LEU A 9 -59.40 11.13 -47.36
N ASN A 10 -60.15 10.23 -46.78
CA ASN A 10 -59.76 9.38 -45.64
C ASN A 10 -58.68 8.40 -46.03
N TYR A 11 -58.72 7.80 -47.23
CA TYR A 11 -57.66 6.93 -47.75
C TYR A 11 -56.36 7.68 -48.03
N GLN A 12 -56.40 8.88 -48.57
CA GLN A 12 -55.25 9.76 -48.76
C GLN A 12 -54.62 10.17 -47.41
N ASN A 13 -55.47 10.56 -46.46
CA ASN A 13 -55.02 10.91 -45.11
C ASN A 13 -54.40 9.72 -44.31
N MET A 14 -54.94 8.48 -44.54
CA MET A 14 -54.32 7.28 -43.99
C MET A 14 -52.95 6.92 -44.62
N LYS A 15 -52.85 7.16 -45.98
CA LYS A 15 -51.59 6.96 -46.68
C LYS A 15 -50.47 7.95 -46.22
N ILE A 16 -50.89 9.25 -46.09
CA ILE A 16 -49.98 10.28 -45.57
C ILE A 16 -49.62 10.01 -44.12
N LYS A 17 -50.53 9.57 -43.24
CA LYS A 17 -50.22 9.18 -41.87
C LYS A 17 -49.29 7.96 -41.79
N LYS A 18 -49.44 6.96 -42.71
CA LYS A 18 -48.52 5.82 -42.78
C LYS A 18 -47.13 6.22 -43.29
N ILE A 19 -47.05 7.10 -44.27
CA ILE A 19 -45.77 7.63 -44.83
C ILE A 19 -45.06 8.49 -43.76
N ASN A 20 -45.82 9.38 -43.09
CA ASN A 20 -45.23 10.17 -42.00
C ASN A 20 -44.76 9.32 -40.81
N ARG A 21 -45.52 8.25 -40.44
CA ARG A 21 -45.05 7.28 -39.41
C ARG A 21 -43.79 6.54 -39.84
N ALA A 22 -43.75 6.10 -41.08
CA ALA A 22 -42.55 5.45 -41.64
C ALA A 22 -41.34 6.39 -41.69
N PHE A 23 -41.56 7.64 -42.11
CA PHE A 23 -40.50 8.68 -42.13
C PHE A 23 -40.06 9.05 -40.71
N THR A 24 -40.98 9.20 -39.77
CA THR A 24 -40.65 9.47 -38.35
C THR A 24 -39.90 8.27 -37.76
N SER A 25 -40.30 7.03 -38.02
CA SER A 25 -39.60 5.84 -37.56
C SER A 25 -38.20 5.66 -38.20
N ILE A 26 -38.05 5.96 -39.50
CA ILE A 26 -36.75 5.94 -40.18
C ILE A 26 -35.87 7.09 -39.68
N PHE A 27 -36.41 8.27 -39.44
CA PHE A 27 -35.68 9.43 -38.89
C PHE A 27 -35.29 9.20 -37.44
N THR A 28 -36.16 8.59 -36.63
CA THR A 28 -35.84 8.19 -35.25
C THR A 28 -34.81 7.06 -35.20
N PHE A 29 -34.89 6.10 -36.15
CA PHE A 29 -33.89 5.06 -36.29
C PHE A 29 -32.53 5.62 -36.80
N PHE A 30 -32.55 6.59 -37.69
CA PHE A 30 -31.33 7.27 -38.17
C PHE A 30 -30.75 8.19 -37.07
N LEU A 31 -31.58 8.86 -36.28
CA LEU A 31 -31.15 9.59 -35.06
C LEU A 31 -30.60 8.65 -33.98
N LEU A 32 -31.24 7.49 -33.76
CA LEU A 32 -30.72 6.45 -32.89
C LEU A 32 -29.43 5.80 -33.43
N CYS A 33 -29.28 5.62 -34.75
CA CYS A 33 -28.03 5.18 -35.34
C CYS A 33 -26.94 6.26 -35.34
N LEU A 34 -27.28 7.55 -35.39
CA LEU A 34 -26.34 8.67 -35.20
C LEU A 34 -25.99 8.88 -33.73
N CYS A 35 -26.89 8.58 -32.80
CA CYS A 35 -26.60 8.56 -31.37
C CYS A 35 -25.88 7.28 -30.92
N SER A 36 -25.90 6.21 -31.72
CA SER A 36 -25.14 4.98 -31.51
C SER A 36 -23.76 4.96 -32.22
N GLN A 37 -23.32 6.04 -32.84
CA GLN A 37 -21.90 6.30 -32.89
C GLN A 37 -21.49 6.55 -31.44
N GLN A 38 -21.26 5.46 -30.72
CA GLN A 38 -20.54 5.44 -29.47
C GLN A 38 -19.38 6.42 -29.64
N LEU A 39 -19.37 7.45 -28.84
CA LEU A 39 -18.13 8.01 -28.35
C LEU A 39 -17.34 6.80 -27.82
N GLN A 40 -16.53 6.19 -28.66
CA GLN A 40 -15.40 5.43 -28.21
C GLN A 40 -14.60 6.45 -27.40
N GLY A 41 -14.75 6.38 -26.09
CA GLY A 41 -13.96 7.16 -25.16
C GLY A 41 -12.51 6.98 -25.60
N SER A 42 -11.79 8.06 -25.75
CA SER A 42 -10.38 8.02 -26.13
C SER A 42 -9.65 7.18 -25.08
N GLU A 43 -8.82 6.25 -25.53
CA GLU A 43 -7.92 5.43 -24.66
C GLU A 43 -7.06 6.30 -23.72
N TYR A 44 -7.00 7.59 -23.97
CA TYR A 44 -6.21 8.59 -23.26
C TYR A 44 -7.06 9.59 -22.48
N GLU A 45 -8.23 9.20 -22.01
CA GLU A 45 -9.01 10.01 -21.07
C GLU A 45 -8.35 9.98 -19.69
N ASN A 46 -8.21 11.13 -19.06
CA ASN A 46 -7.69 11.34 -17.70
C ASN A 46 -6.25 10.84 -17.48
N PRO A 47 -5.23 11.45 -18.10
CA PRO A 47 -3.84 11.10 -17.84
C PRO A 47 -3.46 11.41 -16.39
N VAL A 48 -2.86 10.43 -15.71
CA VAL A 48 -2.30 10.57 -14.36
C VAL A 48 -0.79 10.55 -14.45
N VAL A 49 -0.15 11.58 -13.92
CA VAL A 49 1.30 11.76 -13.99
C VAL A 49 1.95 11.44 -12.64
N LYS A 50 2.98 10.60 -12.68
CA LYS A 50 3.87 10.36 -11.55
C LYS A 50 5.27 10.87 -11.88
N ASN A 51 5.73 11.81 -11.07
CA ASN A 51 7.03 12.42 -11.26
C ASN A 51 8.09 11.70 -10.42
N PHE A 52 9.27 11.44 -11.02
CA PHE A 52 10.45 10.93 -10.33
C PHE A 52 11.57 11.97 -10.45
N SER A 53 11.98 12.50 -9.34
CA SER A 53 13.07 13.46 -9.25
C SER A 53 14.42 12.76 -9.13
N LYS A 54 15.51 13.50 -9.29
CA LYS A 54 16.86 12.95 -9.06
C LYS A 54 17.06 12.34 -7.67
N PHE A 55 16.28 12.74 -6.69
CA PHE A 55 16.36 12.21 -5.34
C PHE A 55 15.73 10.81 -5.24
N ASP A 56 14.72 10.53 -6.07
CA ASP A 56 14.07 9.23 -6.12
C ASP A 56 14.98 8.18 -6.75
N TYR A 57 15.71 8.52 -7.82
CA TYR A 57 16.59 7.59 -8.53
C TYR A 57 18.09 7.80 -8.24
N ASN A 58 18.46 8.75 -7.39
CA ASN A 58 19.82 9.03 -6.92
C ASN A 58 20.87 9.15 -8.04
N ALA A 59 20.56 9.93 -9.10
CA ALA A 59 21.44 10.17 -10.23
C ALA A 59 21.38 11.63 -10.69
N ASP A 60 21.76 11.91 -11.93
CA ASP A 60 21.69 13.26 -12.50
C ASP A 60 20.27 13.62 -12.93
N ASN A 61 19.95 14.92 -12.99
CA ASN A 61 18.65 15.40 -13.43
C ASN A 61 18.30 14.97 -14.86
N GLN A 62 19.30 15.02 -15.76
CA GLN A 62 19.09 14.89 -17.19
C GLN A 62 19.07 13.45 -17.65
N ASN A 63 18.00 13.07 -18.33
CA ASN A 63 17.78 11.75 -18.89
C ASN A 63 17.53 11.88 -20.40
N TRP A 64 18.25 11.12 -21.21
CA TRP A 64 18.34 11.31 -22.67
C TRP A 64 17.46 10.36 -23.48
N SER A 65 17.29 9.17 -22.99
CA SER A 65 16.61 8.09 -23.70
C SER A 65 16.02 7.11 -22.71
N VAL A 66 15.00 6.37 -23.13
CA VAL A 66 14.31 5.36 -22.32
C VAL A 66 13.97 4.15 -23.17
N ALA A 67 14.07 2.95 -22.59
CA ALA A 67 13.69 1.69 -23.21
C ALA A 67 13.17 0.70 -22.17
N GLU A 68 12.27 -0.19 -22.57
CA GLU A 68 11.69 -1.27 -21.74
C GLU A 68 12.24 -2.63 -22.19
N ASP A 69 12.53 -3.55 -21.22
CA ASP A 69 12.90 -4.93 -21.53
C ASP A 69 11.66 -5.86 -21.61
N SER A 70 11.88 -7.12 -21.99
CA SER A 70 10.79 -8.10 -22.10
C SER A 70 10.15 -8.46 -20.74
N GLU A 71 10.80 -8.14 -19.65
CA GLU A 71 10.30 -8.36 -18.30
C GLU A 71 9.51 -7.17 -17.74
N GLY A 72 9.50 -6.04 -18.49
CA GLY A 72 8.86 -4.80 -18.08
C GLY A 72 9.75 -3.88 -17.23
N ASN A 73 11.06 -4.14 -17.09
CA ASN A 73 11.95 -3.17 -16.46
C ASN A 73 12.24 -2.03 -17.42
N VAL A 74 12.31 -0.82 -16.90
CA VAL A 74 12.56 0.38 -17.71
C VAL A 74 13.95 0.91 -17.45
N PHE A 75 14.65 1.24 -18.52
CA PHE A 75 16.03 1.71 -18.49
C PHE A 75 16.14 3.13 -19.04
N PHE A 76 16.89 3.97 -18.36
CA PHE A 76 17.13 5.35 -18.79
C PHE A 76 18.61 5.61 -19.01
N ALA A 77 18.90 6.31 -20.09
CA ALA A 77 20.21 6.87 -20.35
C ALA A 77 20.37 8.17 -19.55
N ASN A 78 21.24 8.17 -18.56
CA ASN A 78 21.47 9.29 -17.65
C ASN A 78 22.90 9.78 -17.73
N ASN A 79 23.16 11.03 -17.33
CA ASN A 79 24.52 11.61 -17.32
C ASN A 79 25.49 10.82 -16.42
N LYS A 80 25.01 10.13 -15.39
CA LYS A 80 25.83 9.31 -14.48
C LYS A 80 25.96 7.85 -14.90
N GLY A 81 25.15 7.37 -15.83
CA GLY A 81 25.16 5.97 -16.23
C GLY A 81 23.80 5.46 -16.68
N LEU A 82 23.61 4.16 -16.59
CA LEU A 82 22.36 3.48 -16.88
C LEU A 82 21.51 3.40 -15.61
N LEU A 83 20.29 3.95 -15.65
CA LEU A 83 19.30 3.77 -14.61
C LEU A 83 18.39 2.60 -14.95
N GLU A 84 18.07 1.76 -14.00
CA GLU A 84 17.06 0.70 -14.06
C GLU A 84 15.93 1.00 -13.08
N PHE A 85 14.68 0.89 -13.53
CA PHE A 85 13.51 0.87 -12.67
C PHE A 85 12.75 -0.45 -12.86
N ASN A 86 12.54 -1.19 -11.79
CA ASN A 86 11.94 -2.53 -11.80
C ASN A 86 10.50 -2.56 -11.25
N GLY A 87 9.82 -1.41 -11.24
CA GLY A 87 8.49 -1.23 -10.66
C GLY A 87 8.50 -0.84 -9.18
N ILE A 88 9.61 -1.10 -8.47
CA ILE A 88 9.70 -0.91 -7.02
C ILE A 88 10.86 -0.01 -6.64
N SER A 89 12.02 -0.21 -7.21
CA SER A 89 13.24 0.50 -6.86
C SER A 89 14.05 0.92 -8.06
N TRP A 90 14.74 2.03 -7.92
CA TRP A 90 15.72 2.53 -8.87
C TRP A 90 17.11 1.96 -8.58
N LYS A 91 17.86 1.65 -9.63
CA LYS A 91 19.26 1.25 -9.52
C LYS A 91 20.10 1.93 -10.59
N LEU A 92 21.15 2.63 -10.15
CA LEU A 92 22.13 3.24 -11.03
C LEU A 92 23.27 2.26 -11.27
N TYR A 93 23.61 2.05 -12.55
CA TYR A 93 24.82 1.39 -12.99
C TYR A 93 25.74 2.44 -13.60
N PRO A 94 26.82 2.81 -12.91
CA PRO A 94 27.74 3.84 -13.39
C PRO A 94 28.30 3.50 -14.76
N SER A 95 28.35 4.50 -15.62
CA SER A 95 28.99 4.37 -16.93
C SER A 95 30.46 4.09 -16.78
N PRO A 96 31.06 3.18 -17.58
CA PRO A 96 32.50 3.01 -17.62
C PRO A 96 33.17 4.35 -17.95
N ARG A 97 34.20 4.72 -17.19
CA ARG A 97 34.92 5.98 -17.32
C ARG A 97 34.13 7.27 -17.05
N GLY A 98 32.92 7.18 -16.48
CA GLY A 98 32.10 8.34 -16.17
C GLY A 98 31.50 9.08 -17.36
N ASN A 99 31.47 8.46 -18.54
CA ASN A 99 30.87 9.06 -19.74
C ASN A 99 29.36 9.17 -19.62
N ILE A 100 28.80 10.22 -20.18
CA ILE A 100 27.33 10.37 -20.34
C ILE A 100 26.82 9.27 -21.28
N ILE A 101 25.73 8.61 -20.87
CA ILE A 101 24.97 7.75 -21.77
C ILE A 101 23.91 8.59 -22.49
N ARG A 102 23.95 8.59 -23.83
CA ARG A 102 22.99 9.34 -24.66
C ARG A 102 21.80 8.54 -25.12
N SER A 103 21.99 7.26 -25.34
CA SER A 103 20.91 6.42 -25.82
C SER A 103 20.94 5.06 -25.17
N VAL A 104 19.75 4.48 -25.03
CA VAL A 104 19.52 3.12 -24.57
C VAL A 104 18.52 2.43 -25.48
N ALA A 105 18.76 1.15 -25.78
CA ALA A 105 17.84 0.27 -26.46
C ALA A 105 17.96 -1.15 -25.93
N VAL A 106 16.91 -1.95 -26.06
CA VAL A 106 16.89 -3.34 -25.60
C VAL A 106 16.65 -4.26 -26.81
N ASP A 107 17.36 -5.37 -26.87
CA ASP A 107 17.11 -6.39 -27.90
C ASP A 107 16.18 -7.51 -27.40
N ASN A 108 15.80 -8.40 -28.29
CA ASN A 108 14.92 -9.54 -27.98
C ASN A 108 15.55 -10.56 -27.01
N ALA A 109 16.85 -10.48 -26.76
CA ALA A 109 17.56 -11.28 -25.75
C ALA A 109 17.74 -10.56 -24.41
N ASN A 110 17.05 -9.44 -24.19
CA ASN A 110 17.14 -8.59 -23.02
C ASN A 110 18.57 -8.05 -22.74
N ARG A 111 19.37 -7.86 -23.78
CA ARG A 111 20.62 -7.12 -23.66
C ARG A 111 20.30 -5.65 -23.80
N ILE A 112 20.79 -4.84 -22.85
CA ILE A 112 20.54 -3.40 -22.83
C ILE A 112 21.75 -2.71 -23.47
N TYR A 113 21.57 -2.16 -24.65
CA TYR A 113 22.60 -1.42 -25.37
C TYR A 113 22.64 0.01 -24.90
N SER A 114 23.84 0.57 -24.76
CA SER A 114 24.04 1.98 -24.42
C SER A 114 25.18 2.57 -25.23
N SER A 115 25.09 3.87 -25.47
CA SER A 115 26.09 4.62 -26.26
C SER A 115 26.24 6.04 -25.76
N GLY A 116 27.39 6.63 -26.11
CA GLY A 116 27.73 8.02 -25.79
C GLY A 116 28.96 8.46 -26.53
N TYR A 117 29.77 9.33 -25.90
CA TYR A 117 30.99 9.88 -26.52
C TYR A 117 32.08 8.82 -26.64
N ARG A 118 32.44 8.44 -27.88
CA ARG A 118 33.43 7.43 -28.23
C ARG A 118 33.27 6.11 -27.49
N GLU A 119 32.01 5.74 -27.16
CA GLU A 119 31.68 4.54 -26.41
C GLU A 119 30.39 3.95 -26.92
N LEU A 120 30.37 2.63 -27.09
CA LEU A 120 29.18 1.84 -27.40
C LEU A 120 29.37 0.43 -26.85
N GLY A 121 28.32 -0.17 -26.43
CA GLY A 121 28.35 -1.50 -25.83
C GLY A 121 26.98 -1.93 -25.31
N TYR A 122 26.99 -2.98 -24.52
CA TYR A 122 25.76 -3.51 -23.92
C TYR A 122 25.98 -4.00 -22.49
N TRP A 123 24.88 -4.00 -21.76
CA TRP A 123 24.79 -4.51 -20.40
C TRP A 123 24.14 -5.88 -20.43
N LYS A 124 24.70 -6.81 -19.67
CA LYS A 124 24.18 -8.17 -19.52
C LYS A 124 24.13 -8.52 -18.04
N ARG A 125 23.09 -9.21 -17.60
CA ARG A 125 23.01 -9.71 -16.22
C ARG A 125 24.01 -10.84 -16.01
N ASN A 126 24.79 -10.72 -14.94
CA ASN A 126 25.66 -11.80 -14.47
C ASN A 126 24.86 -12.82 -13.67
N LYS A 127 25.51 -13.85 -13.17
CA LYS A 127 24.90 -14.90 -12.37
C LYS A 127 24.23 -14.37 -11.07
N SER A 128 24.67 -13.24 -10.53
CA SER A 128 24.04 -12.61 -9.36
C SER A 128 22.89 -11.64 -9.70
N GLY A 129 22.44 -11.59 -10.96
CA GLY A 129 21.37 -10.69 -11.43
C GLY A 129 21.80 -9.24 -11.63
N THR A 130 23.07 -8.89 -11.40
CA THR A 130 23.60 -7.54 -11.57
C THR A 130 24.01 -7.32 -13.02
N LEU A 131 23.70 -6.14 -13.57
CA LEU A 131 24.14 -5.78 -14.92
C LEU A 131 25.64 -5.50 -14.92
N ILE A 132 26.35 -6.10 -15.88
CA ILE A 132 27.75 -5.85 -16.20
C ILE A 132 27.84 -5.29 -17.62
N TYR A 133 28.67 -4.24 -17.79
CA TYR A 133 28.88 -3.62 -19.08
C TYR A 133 29.92 -4.40 -19.89
N ILE A 134 29.63 -4.59 -21.17
CA ILE A 134 30.51 -5.16 -22.16
C ILE A 134 30.72 -4.13 -23.26
N SER A 135 31.89 -3.53 -23.29
CA SER A 135 32.27 -2.52 -24.29
C SER A 135 32.51 -3.19 -25.66
N LEU A 136 31.92 -2.63 -26.67
CA LEU A 136 32.18 -2.99 -28.08
C LEU A 136 33.21 -2.05 -28.72
N LYS A 137 33.68 -1.05 -27.98
CA LYS A 137 34.61 -0.04 -28.46
C LYS A 137 35.87 -0.67 -29.07
N GLY A 138 36.44 -1.69 -28.46
CA GLY A 138 37.65 -2.36 -28.97
C GLY A 138 37.49 -2.91 -30.37
N LEU A 139 36.28 -3.26 -30.81
CA LEU A 139 35.99 -3.73 -32.15
C LEU A 139 35.77 -2.59 -33.15
N ALA A 140 35.42 -1.39 -32.67
CA ALA A 140 34.93 -0.26 -33.48
C ALA A 140 35.95 0.91 -33.57
N GLU A 141 36.82 1.08 -32.56
CA GLU A 141 37.58 2.32 -32.35
C GLU A 141 38.46 2.72 -33.52
N LYS A 142 39.01 1.77 -34.27
CA LYS A 142 39.83 2.04 -35.46
C LYS A 142 39.09 2.80 -36.55
N ASN A 143 37.75 2.64 -36.55
CA ASN A 143 36.87 3.23 -37.57
C ASN A 143 36.13 4.48 -37.05
N PHE A 144 36.40 4.92 -35.81
CA PHE A 144 35.74 6.11 -35.26
C PHE A 144 36.28 7.39 -35.94
N ILE A 145 35.35 8.20 -36.42
CA ILE A 145 35.70 9.58 -36.80
C ILE A 145 36.06 10.39 -35.55
N PRO A 146 36.88 11.47 -35.66
CA PRO A 146 37.20 12.31 -34.53
C PRO A 146 35.96 12.84 -33.83
N ASN A 147 35.98 12.82 -32.49
CA ASN A 147 34.91 13.35 -31.63
C ASN A 147 33.49 12.72 -31.87
N VAL A 148 33.45 11.45 -32.31
CA VAL A 148 32.19 10.78 -32.51
C VAL A 148 31.43 10.60 -31.20
N GLU A 149 30.17 10.97 -31.22
CA GLU A 149 29.21 10.75 -30.11
C GLU A 149 27.96 10.08 -30.70
N PHE A 150 27.57 8.94 -30.09
CA PHE A 150 26.42 8.16 -30.58
C PHE A 150 25.17 8.55 -29.81
N TRP A 151 24.22 9.13 -30.52
CA TRP A 151 23.03 9.76 -29.95
C TRP A 151 21.78 8.90 -30.00
N ARG A 152 21.75 7.89 -30.84
CA ARG A 152 20.60 7.02 -30.98
C ARG A 152 20.99 5.58 -31.24
N ILE A 153 20.23 4.66 -30.63
CA ILE A 153 20.35 3.22 -30.84
C ILE A 153 18.99 2.68 -31.28
N ILE A 154 18.99 1.82 -32.29
CA ILE A 154 17.81 1.02 -32.64
C ILE A 154 18.26 -0.44 -32.75
N SER A 155 17.55 -1.33 -32.06
CA SER A 155 17.70 -2.78 -32.19
C SER A 155 16.62 -3.31 -33.15
N LEU A 156 17.05 -3.93 -34.23
CA LEU A 156 16.14 -4.47 -35.25
C LEU A 156 16.58 -5.87 -35.67
N GLY A 157 15.75 -6.85 -35.36
CA GLY A 157 16.09 -8.25 -35.60
C GLY A 157 17.32 -8.70 -34.83
N LYS A 158 18.37 -9.13 -35.52
CA LYS A 158 19.65 -9.53 -34.92
C LYS A 158 20.71 -8.42 -34.93
N LYS A 159 20.39 -7.27 -35.53
CA LYS A 159 21.32 -6.15 -35.69
C LYS A 159 20.97 -5.01 -34.73
N VAL A 160 22.02 -4.32 -34.27
CA VAL A 160 21.90 -3.11 -33.46
C VAL A 160 22.64 -1.97 -34.14
N TYR A 161 21.95 -0.90 -34.38
CA TYR A 161 22.42 0.27 -35.10
C TYR A 161 22.72 1.39 -34.10
N PHE A 162 23.95 1.90 -34.13
CA PHE A 162 24.40 3.05 -33.32
C PHE A 162 24.64 4.22 -34.25
N HIS A 163 23.85 5.27 -34.06
CA HIS A 163 23.87 6.43 -34.94
C HIS A 163 24.60 7.61 -34.29
N SER A 164 25.47 8.24 -35.04
CA SER A 164 26.02 9.58 -34.81
C SER A 164 25.71 10.48 -36.00
N PHE A 165 25.97 11.77 -35.89
CA PHE A 165 25.59 12.73 -36.93
C PHE A 165 26.28 12.50 -38.29
N ARG A 166 27.41 11.83 -38.32
CA ARG A 166 28.16 11.56 -39.55
C ARG A 166 28.62 10.11 -39.73
N GLN A 167 28.23 9.23 -38.81
CA GLN A 167 28.69 7.85 -38.85
C GLN A 167 27.64 6.94 -38.17
N MET A 168 27.46 5.77 -38.74
CA MET A 168 26.66 4.72 -38.13
C MET A 168 27.49 3.47 -37.93
N MET A 169 27.38 2.82 -36.77
CA MET A 169 27.95 1.51 -36.49
C MET A 169 26.82 0.49 -36.39
N ILE A 170 27.06 -0.70 -36.97
CA ILE A 170 26.08 -1.78 -37.01
C ILE A 170 26.72 -3.01 -36.37
N TRP A 171 26.18 -3.44 -35.24
CA TRP A 171 26.55 -4.65 -34.53
C TRP A 171 25.65 -5.80 -34.93
N ASP A 172 26.19 -6.92 -35.44
CA ASP A 172 25.41 -8.10 -35.87
C ASP A 172 25.46 -9.27 -34.86
N GLY A 173 26.07 -9.04 -33.70
CA GLY A 173 26.29 -10.05 -32.67
C GLY A 173 27.72 -10.58 -32.64
N ASN A 174 28.53 -10.41 -33.70
CA ASN A 174 29.89 -10.90 -33.81
C ASN A 174 30.87 -9.80 -34.22
N GLN A 175 30.49 -8.95 -35.15
CA GLN A 175 31.37 -7.92 -35.73
C GLN A 175 30.64 -6.58 -35.88
N ILE A 176 31.40 -5.50 -35.96
CA ILE A 176 30.87 -4.17 -36.21
C ILE A 176 31.23 -3.73 -37.62
N SER A 177 30.19 -3.38 -38.36
CA SER A 177 30.30 -2.71 -39.67
C SER A 177 30.09 -1.20 -39.48
N THR A 178 30.72 -0.43 -40.38
CA THR A 178 30.70 1.03 -40.35
C THR A 178 30.05 1.57 -41.61
N VAL A 179 29.15 2.51 -41.46
CA VAL A 179 28.57 3.32 -42.55
C VAL A 179 28.89 4.77 -42.31
N ASN A 180 29.67 5.37 -43.17
CA ASN A 180 29.93 6.82 -43.12
C ASN A 180 28.82 7.57 -43.85
N LEU A 181 28.27 8.60 -43.21
CA LEU A 181 27.15 9.39 -43.71
C LEU A 181 27.71 10.55 -44.54
N PRO A 182 27.30 10.68 -45.83
CA PRO A 182 27.82 11.73 -46.70
C PRO A 182 27.52 13.15 -46.20
N THR A 183 26.37 13.36 -45.63
CA THR A 183 25.94 14.62 -45.04
C THR A 183 25.61 14.44 -43.56
N PHE A 184 25.33 15.50 -42.86
CA PHE A 184 24.84 15.48 -41.48
C PHE A 184 23.48 14.81 -41.42
N SER A 185 23.31 13.87 -40.49
CA SER A 185 22.07 13.19 -40.18
C SER A 185 21.61 13.51 -38.76
N ASN A 186 20.37 13.95 -38.58
CA ASN A 186 19.85 14.32 -37.27
C ASN A 186 19.51 13.07 -36.44
N SER A 187 19.00 12.02 -37.07
CA SER A 187 18.58 10.82 -36.36
C SER A 187 18.42 9.63 -37.32
N MET A 188 18.07 8.49 -36.77
CA MET A 188 17.61 7.31 -37.49
C MET A 188 16.22 6.89 -37.04
N TYR A 189 15.49 6.25 -37.91
CA TYR A 189 14.08 5.89 -37.72
C TYR A 189 13.87 4.43 -38.13
N GLN A 190 12.92 3.78 -37.54
CA GLN A 190 12.47 2.47 -37.97
C GLN A 190 11.16 2.61 -38.76
N ILE A 191 11.13 2.11 -39.96
CA ILE A 191 9.93 2.02 -40.81
C ILE A 191 9.75 0.56 -41.22
N GLY A 192 8.81 -0.12 -40.57
CA GLY A 192 8.66 -1.57 -40.72
C GLY A 192 9.97 -2.31 -40.33
N GLU A 193 10.51 -3.10 -41.24
CA GLU A 193 11.76 -3.84 -41.06
C GLU A 193 13.00 -3.10 -41.60
N LYS A 194 12.89 -1.81 -41.88
CA LYS A 194 13.98 -1.01 -42.42
C LYS A 194 14.44 0.06 -41.43
N ILE A 195 15.75 0.27 -41.40
CA ILE A 195 16.34 1.45 -40.76
C ILE A 195 16.46 2.55 -41.81
N VAL A 196 15.89 3.70 -41.47
CA VAL A 196 15.88 4.89 -42.33
C VAL A 196 16.62 6.01 -41.64
N ILE A 197 17.44 6.76 -42.33
CA ILE A 197 18.14 7.94 -41.83
C ILE A 197 17.86 9.16 -42.71
N ASP A 198 17.90 10.32 -42.13
CA ASP A 198 17.82 11.56 -42.87
C ASP A 198 19.20 11.97 -43.43
N GLN A 199 19.20 12.51 -44.64
CA GLN A 199 20.32 13.18 -45.29
C GLN A 199 19.81 14.53 -45.79
N ALA A 200 20.72 15.36 -46.30
CA ALA A 200 20.38 16.73 -46.69
C ALA A 200 19.27 16.78 -47.78
N ASP A 201 19.21 15.81 -48.66
CA ASP A 201 18.29 15.76 -49.81
C ASP A 201 17.15 14.72 -49.67
N GLY A 202 17.07 14.03 -48.54
CA GLY A 202 16.01 13.04 -48.38
C GLY A 202 16.24 12.01 -47.26
N LEU A 203 15.42 10.97 -47.31
CA LEU A 203 15.50 9.79 -46.45
C LEU A 203 16.19 8.65 -47.20
N TYR A 204 17.05 7.92 -46.49
CA TYR A 204 17.81 6.78 -47.02
C TYR A 204 17.66 5.56 -46.14
N THR A 205 17.55 4.37 -46.77
CA THR A 205 17.63 3.11 -46.04
C THR A 205 19.08 2.62 -45.96
N VAL A 206 19.35 1.80 -44.94
CA VAL A 206 20.63 1.13 -44.78
C VAL A 206 20.49 -0.34 -45.17
N GLU A 207 21.01 -0.72 -46.33
CA GLU A 207 20.99 -2.07 -46.87
C GLU A 207 22.43 -2.48 -47.24
N ASP A 208 22.88 -3.66 -46.80
CA ASP A 208 24.20 -4.19 -47.06
C ASP A 208 25.36 -3.21 -46.68
N ASN A 209 25.15 -2.52 -45.55
CA ASN A 209 26.09 -1.48 -45.07
C ASN A 209 26.26 -0.28 -46.03
N GLN A 210 25.31 -0.08 -46.94
CA GLN A 210 25.28 1.06 -47.87
C GLN A 210 23.99 1.84 -47.72
N LEU A 211 24.05 3.12 -48.11
CA LEU A 211 22.87 3.99 -48.14
C LEU A 211 22.21 3.84 -49.51
N LYS A 212 20.93 3.51 -49.46
CA LYS A 212 20.07 3.52 -50.67
C LYS A 212 18.97 4.56 -50.49
N PRO A 213 18.66 5.35 -51.51
CA PRO A 213 17.58 6.32 -51.44
C PRO A 213 16.25 5.64 -51.12
N PHE A 214 15.55 6.16 -50.08
CA PHE A 214 14.19 5.76 -49.72
C PHE A 214 13.15 6.77 -50.23
N LEU A 215 13.44 8.07 -50.04
CA LEU A 215 12.62 9.18 -50.50
C LEU A 215 13.49 10.42 -50.66
N ARG A 216 13.67 10.88 -51.90
CA ARG A 216 14.37 12.14 -52.19
C ARG A 216 13.39 13.21 -52.62
N ASP A 217 13.46 14.36 -52.00
CA ASP A 217 12.58 15.49 -52.28
C ASP A 217 13.18 16.78 -51.74
N PRO A 218 13.06 17.94 -52.42
CA PRO A 218 13.46 19.26 -51.94
C PRO A 218 12.85 19.63 -50.58
N PHE A 219 11.75 19.00 -50.19
CA PHE A 219 11.13 19.19 -48.88
C PHE A 219 12.13 19.01 -47.73
N PHE A 220 13.09 18.10 -47.84
CA PHE A 220 14.04 17.81 -46.79
C PHE A 220 15.15 18.85 -46.65
N ASN A 221 15.34 19.71 -47.63
CA ASN A 221 16.38 20.74 -47.59
C ASN A 221 16.26 21.61 -46.34
N GLN A 222 17.36 21.68 -45.57
CA GLN A 222 17.47 22.50 -44.33
C GLN A 222 16.50 22.12 -43.22
N LYS A 223 15.69 21.03 -43.31
CA LYS A 223 14.80 20.60 -42.26
C LYS A 223 15.47 19.59 -41.33
N GLN A 224 15.29 19.81 -40.03
CA GLN A 224 15.73 18.85 -39.01
C GLN A 224 14.61 17.86 -38.72
N ILE A 225 14.70 16.67 -39.26
CA ILE A 225 13.72 15.61 -39.01
C ILE A 225 13.92 15.07 -37.59
N LYS A 226 12.82 14.88 -36.86
CA LYS A 226 12.81 14.37 -35.49
C LYS A 226 12.17 12.99 -35.37
N PHE A 227 11.14 12.73 -36.14
CA PHE A 227 10.54 11.40 -36.25
C PHE A 227 9.97 11.15 -37.64
N VAL A 228 9.88 9.89 -38.01
CA VAL A 228 9.19 9.41 -39.21
C VAL A 228 8.41 8.17 -38.83
N PHE A 229 7.11 8.19 -39.04
CA PHE A 229 6.23 7.02 -38.88
C PHE A 229 5.56 6.68 -40.19
N GLN A 230 5.19 5.43 -40.35
CA GLN A 230 4.33 4.99 -41.46
C GLN A 230 2.99 4.54 -40.89
N ASP A 231 1.90 4.98 -41.48
CA ASP A 231 0.55 4.50 -41.18
C ASP A 231 0.22 3.18 -41.91
N GLU A 232 -0.96 2.67 -41.66
CA GLU A 232 -1.47 1.44 -42.25
C GLU A 232 -1.60 1.52 -43.80
N ASN A 233 -1.79 2.72 -44.34
CA ASN A 233 -1.92 3.02 -45.75
C ASN A 233 -0.58 3.37 -46.40
N LYS A 234 0.55 3.08 -45.76
CA LYS A 234 1.90 3.41 -46.17
C LYS A 234 2.21 4.92 -46.32
N LYS A 235 1.33 5.79 -45.86
CA LYS A 235 1.53 7.23 -45.79
C LYS A 235 2.58 7.53 -44.69
N LEU A 236 3.51 8.41 -44.98
CA LEU A 236 4.50 8.84 -43.99
C LEU A 236 4.00 10.02 -43.18
N ILE A 237 4.25 10.02 -41.88
CA ILE A 237 4.05 11.13 -40.95
C ILE A 237 5.44 11.56 -40.51
N ILE A 238 5.80 12.81 -40.81
CA ILE A 238 7.16 13.35 -40.62
C ILE A 238 7.09 14.56 -39.72
N GLY A 239 7.75 14.49 -38.56
CA GLY A 239 7.88 15.62 -37.66
C GLY A 239 9.26 16.27 -37.80
N THR A 240 9.25 17.58 -37.87
CA THR A 240 10.44 18.41 -37.95
C THR A 240 10.65 19.17 -36.65
N PHE A 241 11.87 19.62 -36.38
CA PHE A 241 12.16 20.38 -35.16
C PHE A 241 11.41 21.72 -35.11
N SER A 242 11.37 22.47 -36.22
CA SER A 242 10.90 23.84 -36.25
C SER A 242 9.99 24.20 -37.42
N ASP A 243 9.61 23.26 -38.23
CA ASP A 243 8.78 23.54 -39.42
C ASP A 243 7.38 22.90 -39.34
N GLY A 244 7.10 22.18 -38.25
CA GLY A 244 5.81 21.52 -38.00
C GLY A 244 5.80 20.02 -38.35
N ILE A 245 4.61 19.47 -38.52
CA ILE A 245 4.37 18.05 -38.79
C ILE A 245 3.67 17.87 -40.13
N PHE A 246 4.20 16.99 -40.92
CA PHE A 246 3.77 16.78 -42.31
C PHE A 246 3.36 15.34 -42.56
N THR A 247 2.51 15.14 -43.51
CA THR A 247 2.17 13.84 -44.11
C THR A 247 2.64 13.77 -45.54
N TYR A 248 3.11 12.57 -45.98
CA TYR A 248 3.49 12.29 -47.33
C TYR A 248 2.70 11.08 -47.86
N ASN A 249 1.95 11.25 -48.94
CA ASN A 249 1.06 10.24 -49.51
C ASN A 249 1.64 9.51 -50.73
N GLY A 250 2.92 9.66 -50.95
CA GLY A 250 3.62 9.12 -52.14
C GLY A 250 3.78 10.14 -53.27
N GLN A 251 3.11 11.28 -53.23
CA GLN A 251 3.16 12.32 -54.27
C GLN A 251 3.51 13.72 -53.72
N ARG A 252 2.92 14.11 -52.58
CA ARG A 252 3.06 15.48 -52.05
C ARG A 252 3.10 15.46 -50.50
N PHE A 253 3.74 16.49 -49.96
CA PHE A 253 3.72 16.79 -48.55
C PHE A 253 2.57 17.72 -48.23
N ASN A 254 1.84 17.42 -47.16
CA ASN A 254 0.79 18.27 -46.63
C ASN A 254 1.03 18.44 -45.11
N VAL A 255 0.67 19.60 -44.54
CA VAL A 255 0.64 19.77 -43.11
C VAL A 255 -0.36 18.79 -42.50
N LEU A 256 -0.01 18.08 -41.42
CA LEU A 256 -0.87 17.07 -40.80
C LEU A 256 -2.15 17.72 -40.23
N ASN A 257 -2.00 18.76 -39.45
CA ASN A 257 -3.11 19.52 -38.88
C ASN A 257 -2.73 21.03 -38.92
N PRO A 258 -3.36 21.83 -39.81
CA PRO A 258 -3.04 23.26 -39.94
C PRO A 258 -3.30 24.08 -38.67
N GLU A 259 -4.33 23.75 -37.89
CA GLU A 259 -4.69 24.44 -36.66
C GLU A 259 -3.60 24.34 -35.60
N TRP A 260 -2.95 23.19 -35.50
CA TRP A 260 -1.90 22.94 -34.51
C TRP A 260 -0.48 23.13 -35.01
N ASN A 261 -0.30 23.41 -36.30
CA ASN A 261 1.06 23.47 -36.86
C ASN A 261 1.91 24.60 -36.27
N ASP A 262 1.32 25.77 -36.03
CA ASP A 262 2.01 26.88 -35.38
C ASP A 262 2.46 26.55 -33.96
N PHE A 263 1.69 25.71 -33.23
CA PHE A 263 2.07 25.19 -31.92
C PHE A 263 3.35 24.36 -32.03
N PHE A 264 3.43 23.45 -33.00
CA PHE A 264 4.63 22.61 -33.17
C PHE A 264 5.85 23.41 -33.61
N ILE A 265 5.67 24.40 -34.48
CA ILE A 265 6.74 25.29 -34.89
C ILE A 265 7.29 26.07 -33.71
N LYS A 266 6.40 26.66 -32.90
CA LYS A 266 6.76 27.50 -31.75
C LYS A 266 7.46 26.64 -30.67
N ASN A 267 6.93 25.49 -30.34
CA ASN A 267 7.33 24.71 -29.19
C ASN A 267 8.44 23.68 -29.47
N LYS A 268 8.89 23.56 -30.73
CA LYS A 268 10.03 22.75 -31.15
C LYS A 268 9.88 21.28 -30.84
N VAL A 269 9.47 20.50 -31.81
CA VAL A 269 9.35 19.06 -31.66
C VAL A 269 10.69 18.41 -31.42
N THR A 270 10.80 17.59 -30.37
CA THR A 270 12.04 16.86 -30.02
C THR A 270 12.03 15.43 -30.50
N GLN A 271 10.90 14.75 -30.31
CA GLN A 271 10.70 13.37 -30.73
C GLN A 271 9.23 12.98 -30.69
N ALA A 272 8.89 11.76 -31.10
CA ALA A 272 7.57 11.18 -30.94
C ALA A 272 7.64 9.66 -30.70
N SER A 273 6.58 9.12 -30.11
CA SER A 273 6.32 7.68 -30.01
C SER A 273 4.92 7.38 -30.53
N LYS A 274 4.76 6.21 -31.18
CA LYS A 274 3.49 5.78 -31.75
C LYS A 274 2.94 4.63 -30.90
N SER A 275 1.70 4.74 -30.46
CA SER A 275 1.02 3.69 -29.69
C SER A 275 0.52 2.56 -30.59
N SER A 276 0.11 1.45 -30.00
CA SER A 276 -0.39 0.27 -30.72
C SER A 276 -1.67 0.56 -31.52
N ASN A 277 -2.53 1.47 -31.04
CA ASN A 277 -3.74 1.92 -31.73
C ASN A 277 -3.49 2.98 -32.80
N GLY A 278 -2.23 3.43 -32.96
CA GLY A 278 -1.80 4.38 -33.98
C GLY A 278 -1.80 5.83 -33.59
N ASN A 279 -2.15 6.17 -32.34
CA ASN A 279 -2.01 7.51 -31.81
C ASN A 279 -0.54 7.90 -31.67
N ILE A 280 -0.23 9.19 -31.82
CA ILE A 280 1.13 9.73 -31.78
C ILE A 280 1.27 10.64 -30.59
N ILE A 281 2.21 10.32 -29.72
CA ILE A 281 2.60 11.17 -28.60
C ILE A 281 3.84 11.95 -29.03
N ILE A 282 3.76 13.27 -29.04
CA ILE A 282 4.79 14.17 -29.51
C ILE A 282 5.37 14.92 -28.34
N GLY A 283 6.67 14.78 -28.14
CA GLY A 283 7.45 15.54 -27.17
C GLY A 283 7.94 16.86 -27.76
N THR A 284 7.91 17.90 -26.94
CA THR A 284 8.38 19.22 -27.32
C THR A 284 9.52 19.70 -26.43
N HIS A 285 10.17 20.76 -26.83
CA HIS A 285 11.21 21.42 -26.03
C HIS A 285 10.64 22.39 -24.99
N LEU A 286 9.50 23.03 -25.27
CA LEU A 286 9.00 24.15 -24.47
C LEU A 286 7.66 23.89 -23.78
N GLU A 287 6.84 22.93 -24.27
CA GLU A 287 5.44 22.73 -23.84
C GLU A 287 5.09 21.27 -23.50
N GLY A 288 6.06 20.48 -23.08
CA GLY A 288 5.82 19.12 -22.65
C GLY A 288 5.42 18.19 -23.79
N ILE A 289 4.29 17.48 -23.63
CA ILE A 289 3.77 16.56 -24.65
C ILE A 289 2.38 16.94 -25.14
N ILE A 290 2.13 16.52 -26.36
CA ILE A 290 0.81 16.56 -26.98
C ILE A 290 0.55 15.19 -27.63
N ALA A 291 -0.61 14.61 -27.39
CA ALA A 291 -1.04 13.40 -28.06
C ALA A 291 -2.05 13.74 -29.16
N ILE A 292 -1.88 13.14 -30.30
CA ILE A 292 -2.77 13.27 -31.44
C ILE A 292 -3.24 11.91 -31.93
N ASP A 293 -4.43 11.85 -32.46
CA ASP A 293 -4.95 10.66 -33.11
C ASP A 293 -4.39 10.49 -34.55
N LYS A 294 -4.86 9.45 -35.27
CA LYS A 294 -4.47 9.18 -36.67
C LYS A 294 -4.86 10.30 -37.65
N SER A 295 -5.85 11.11 -37.29
CA SER A 295 -6.31 12.26 -38.12
C SER A 295 -5.50 13.52 -37.86
N GLY A 296 -4.77 13.56 -36.76
CA GLY A 296 -4.04 14.73 -36.27
C GLY A 296 -4.81 15.57 -35.27
N GLU A 297 -5.99 15.11 -34.81
CA GLU A 297 -6.76 15.75 -33.75
C GLU A 297 -6.11 15.53 -32.39
N VAL A 298 -6.15 16.56 -31.55
CA VAL A 298 -5.51 16.53 -30.23
C VAL A 298 -6.36 15.77 -29.24
N LEU A 299 -5.77 14.75 -28.62
CA LEU A 299 -6.37 13.93 -27.59
C LEU A 299 -6.17 14.52 -26.19
N PHE A 300 -4.94 14.91 -25.89
CA PHE A 300 -4.60 15.56 -24.61
C PHE A 300 -3.27 16.33 -24.72
N ARG A 301 -3.04 17.22 -23.76
CA ARG A 301 -1.78 17.95 -23.57
C ARG A 301 -1.37 17.91 -22.12
N LEU A 302 -0.07 17.69 -21.87
CA LEU A 302 0.53 17.75 -20.55
C LEU A 302 1.78 18.61 -20.56
N ASN A 303 1.88 19.50 -19.59
CA ASN A 303 3.01 20.38 -19.35
C ASN A 303 3.22 20.60 -17.85
N THR A 304 4.08 21.52 -17.46
CA THR A 304 4.35 21.80 -16.04
C THR A 304 3.18 22.42 -15.28
N GLN A 305 2.17 22.93 -15.96
CA GLN A 305 0.98 23.52 -15.34
C GLN A 305 -0.03 22.45 -14.93
N ASN A 306 -0.05 21.32 -15.65
CA ASN A 306 -1.05 20.28 -15.46
C ASN A 306 -0.46 18.87 -15.22
N GLY A 307 0.77 18.77 -14.71
CA GLY A 307 1.28 17.52 -14.15
C GLY A 307 2.73 17.18 -14.40
N LEU A 308 3.35 17.59 -15.51
CA LEU A 308 4.74 17.30 -15.77
C LEU A 308 5.67 18.09 -14.82
N GLN A 309 6.84 17.53 -14.52
CA GLN A 309 7.85 18.27 -13.76
C GLN A 309 8.78 19.14 -14.62
N ASN A 310 8.82 18.89 -15.93
CA ASN A 310 9.61 19.65 -16.89
C ASN A 310 9.01 19.57 -18.30
N ASN A 311 9.08 20.67 -19.05
CA ASN A 311 8.51 20.73 -20.40
C ASN A 311 9.45 20.18 -21.48
N THR A 312 10.75 20.07 -21.22
CA THR A 312 11.73 19.62 -22.20
C THR A 312 11.81 18.11 -22.24
N VAL A 313 11.22 17.49 -23.25
CA VAL A 313 11.23 16.05 -23.44
C VAL A 313 12.43 15.64 -24.31
N LEU A 314 13.37 14.90 -23.74
CA LEU A 314 14.58 14.42 -24.42
C LEU A 314 14.41 13.00 -24.97
N GLY A 315 13.69 12.14 -24.24
CA GLY A 315 13.42 10.78 -24.63
C GLY A 315 12.02 10.31 -24.18
N MET A 316 11.35 9.46 -24.93
CA MET A 316 10.11 8.83 -24.49
C MET A 316 9.92 7.45 -25.13
N THR A 317 9.19 6.60 -24.40
CA THR A 317 8.70 5.31 -24.91
C THR A 317 7.30 5.04 -24.39
N ILE A 318 6.55 4.25 -25.12
CA ILE A 318 5.26 3.70 -24.70
C ILE A 318 5.51 2.27 -24.26
N ASP A 319 5.18 1.95 -23.01
CA ASP A 319 5.35 0.61 -22.48
C ASP A 319 4.27 -0.37 -23.00
N ARG A 320 4.40 -1.65 -22.67
CA ARG A 320 3.46 -2.69 -23.12
C ARG A 320 2.05 -2.54 -22.59
N ASN A 321 1.89 -1.79 -21.50
CA ASN A 321 0.60 -1.46 -20.91
C ASN A 321 0.04 -0.14 -21.45
N GLN A 322 0.63 0.40 -22.55
CA GLN A 322 0.28 1.68 -23.18
C GLN A 322 0.50 2.91 -22.30
N ASN A 323 1.27 2.81 -21.23
CA ASN A 323 1.70 3.98 -20.45
C ASN A 323 2.88 4.66 -21.14
N ILE A 324 3.10 5.94 -20.83
CA ILE A 324 4.17 6.75 -21.41
C ILE A 324 5.25 6.98 -20.36
N TRP A 325 6.48 6.65 -20.69
CA TRP A 325 7.67 6.99 -19.93
C TRP A 325 8.42 8.12 -20.61
N GLN A 326 8.74 9.17 -19.87
CA GLN A 326 9.46 10.33 -20.37
C GLN A 326 10.80 10.50 -19.69
N ALA A 327 11.84 10.61 -20.49
CA ALA A 327 13.17 11.06 -20.09
C ALA A 327 13.26 12.57 -20.33
N LEU A 328 13.35 13.36 -19.27
CA LEU A 328 13.29 14.81 -19.32
C LEU A 328 14.67 15.44 -19.11
N ASP A 329 14.79 16.72 -19.48
CA ASP A 329 15.95 17.53 -19.10
C ASP A 329 16.08 17.63 -17.57
N LYS A 330 14.94 17.56 -16.86
CA LYS A 330 14.90 17.51 -15.40
C LYS A 330 13.90 16.45 -14.93
N GLY A 331 14.42 15.27 -14.55
CA GLY A 331 13.62 14.20 -13.98
C GLY A 331 13.11 13.19 -14.99
N ILE A 332 12.21 12.35 -14.51
CA ILE A 332 11.53 11.29 -15.26
C ILE A 332 10.05 11.37 -14.93
N ASP A 333 9.18 11.39 -15.94
CA ASP A 333 7.74 11.31 -15.73
C ASP A 333 7.19 10.00 -16.28
N PHE A 334 6.28 9.42 -15.52
CA PHE A 334 5.47 8.29 -15.89
C PHE A 334 4.02 8.73 -16.01
N ILE A 335 3.40 8.44 -17.14
CA ILE A 335 2.02 8.82 -17.45
C ILE A 335 1.24 7.56 -17.73
N THR A 336 0.19 7.35 -16.97
CA THR A 336 -0.74 6.25 -17.15
C THR A 336 -2.12 6.80 -17.46
N PHE A 337 -2.93 6.02 -18.15
CA PHE A 337 -4.30 6.37 -18.50
C PHE A 337 -5.23 5.46 -17.72
N ARG A 338 -6.19 6.07 -17.05
CA ARG A 338 -7.23 5.32 -16.36
C ARG A 338 -8.42 5.18 -17.31
N GLU A 339 -8.82 3.95 -17.60
CA GLU A 339 -10.15 3.70 -18.12
C GLU A 339 -11.18 4.34 -17.17
N LYS A 340 -12.44 4.53 -17.61
CA LYS A 340 -13.52 5.06 -16.76
C LYS A 340 -13.56 4.28 -15.44
N GLU A 341 -12.76 4.73 -14.48
CA GLU A 341 -12.72 4.13 -13.16
C GLU A 341 -13.96 4.53 -12.38
N SER A 342 -14.33 3.68 -11.45
CA SER A 342 -15.40 3.98 -10.50
C SER A 342 -15.06 5.14 -9.56
N PHE A 343 -13.87 5.74 -9.67
CA PHE A 343 -13.49 6.97 -8.99
C PHE A 343 -12.38 7.72 -9.74
N THR A 344 -12.28 9.03 -9.48
CA THR A 344 -11.20 9.89 -10.00
C THR A 344 -10.66 10.75 -8.87
N LEU A 345 -9.36 10.71 -8.63
CA LEU A 345 -8.68 11.57 -7.64
C LEU A 345 -8.36 12.93 -8.26
N HIS A 346 -8.65 13.98 -7.51
CA HIS A 346 -8.33 15.36 -7.85
C HIS A 346 -7.48 15.99 -6.74
N PRO A 347 -6.17 15.75 -6.72
CA PRO A 347 -5.29 16.40 -5.77
C PRO A 347 -5.26 17.90 -6.03
N VAL A 348 -5.37 18.69 -4.97
CA VAL A 348 -5.32 20.15 -5.06
C VAL A 348 -4.28 20.65 -4.06
N LYS A 349 -3.32 21.43 -4.55
CA LYS A 349 -2.27 22.01 -3.71
C LYS A 349 -2.71 23.35 -3.12
N ASP A 350 -2.19 23.68 -1.97
CA ASP A 350 -2.25 25.02 -1.34
C ASP A 350 -3.65 25.51 -0.95
N ILE A 351 -4.64 24.62 -0.82
CA ILE A 351 -6.00 24.96 -0.33
C ILE A 351 -6.34 24.36 1.04
N GLY A 352 -5.45 23.50 1.57
CA GLY A 352 -5.66 22.79 2.82
C GLY A 352 -6.66 21.62 2.72
N ALA A 353 -7.09 21.10 3.89
CA ALA A 353 -8.01 19.98 4.00
C ALA A 353 -9.43 20.36 3.58
N VAL A 354 -10.08 19.54 2.77
CA VAL A 354 -11.44 19.77 2.24
C VAL A 354 -12.47 19.11 3.15
N TYR A 355 -13.28 19.91 3.84
CA TYR A 355 -14.34 19.44 4.75
C TYR A 355 -15.68 19.21 4.04
N SER A 356 -15.99 19.95 2.99
CA SER A 356 -17.21 19.80 2.24
C SER A 356 -17.02 20.26 0.80
N ALA A 357 -17.77 19.69 -0.12
CA ALA A 357 -17.75 20.06 -1.52
C ALA A 357 -19.16 20.18 -2.09
N ALA A 358 -19.37 21.02 -3.10
CA ALA A 358 -20.62 21.12 -3.81
C ALA A 358 -20.39 21.53 -5.27
N ILE A 359 -21.23 21.06 -6.18
CA ILE A 359 -21.27 21.54 -7.55
C ILE A 359 -22.49 22.43 -7.71
N HIS A 360 -22.28 23.69 -8.11
CA HIS A 360 -23.34 24.66 -8.32
C HIS A 360 -23.01 25.60 -9.46
N ASN A 361 -23.95 25.86 -10.38
CA ASN A 361 -23.79 26.77 -11.52
C ASN A 361 -22.47 26.53 -12.30
N GLU A 362 -22.23 25.28 -12.74
CA GLU A 362 -21.04 24.85 -13.49
C GLU A 362 -19.69 25.10 -12.76
N LYS A 363 -19.73 25.29 -11.45
CA LYS A 363 -18.55 25.45 -10.61
C LYS A 363 -18.54 24.37 -9.52
N ILE A 364 -17.37 23.85 -9.20
CA ILE A 364 -17.13 23.08 -8.00
C ILE A 364 -16.63 24.01 -6.90
N TYR A 365 -17.19 23.87 -5.72
CA TYR A 365 -16.82 24.61 -4.52
C TYR A 365 -16.26 23.65 -3.49
N LEU A 366 -15.18 24.06 -2.83
CA LEU A 366 -14.51 23.29 -1.79
C LEU A 366 -14.44 24.14 -0.52
N ALA A 367 -15.08 23.69 0.55
CA ALA A 367 -14.96 24.27 1.88
C ALA A 367 -13.77 23.64 2.59
N THR A 368 -12.78 24.46 2.96
CA THR A 368 -11.50 23.99 3.49
C THR A 368 -11.16 24.67 4.82
N ASN A 369 -10.06 24.21 5.45
CA ASN A 369 -9.54 24.89 6.65
C ASN A 369 -8.92 26.27 6.37
N GLN A 370 -8.80 26.68 5.10
CA GLN A 370 -8.23 27.97 4.69
C GLN A 370 -9.29 28.93 4.09
N GLY A 371 -10.47 28.40 3.72
CA GLY A 371 -11.54 29.18 3.13
C GLY A 371 -12.42 28.39 2.19
N LEU A 372 -13.29 29.10 1.49
CA LEU A 372 -14.14 28.55 0.44
C LEU A 372 -13.51 28.84 -0.93
N TYR A 373 -13.14 27.77 -1.63
CA TYR A 373 -12.54 27.84 -2.94
C TYR A 373 -13.52 27.40 -4.02
N TYR A 374 -13.34 27.90 -5.23
CA TYR A 374 -14.13 27.45 -6.39
C TYR A 374 -13.28 27.32 -7.65
N LYS A 375 -13.77 26.50 -8.57
CA LYS A 375 -13.21 26.29 -9.91
C LYS A 375 -14.36 26.05 -10.89
N LYS A 376 -14.25 26.55 -12.13
CA LYS A 376 -15.22 26.24 -13.19
C LYS A 376 -14.98 24.84 -13.74
N LEU A 377 -16.03 24.04 -13.93
CA LEU A 377 -15.91 22.68 -14.43
C LEU A 377 -15.49 22.60 -15.90
N LYS A 378 -15.93 23.55 -16.72
CA LYS A 378 -15.60 23.62 -18.16
C LYS A 378 -14.21 24.19 -18.48
N GLU A 379 -13.49 24.66 -17.49
CA GLU A 379 -12.12 25.19 -17.63
C GLU A 379 -11.14 24.28 -16.88
N PRO A 380 -10.74 23.11 -17.44
CA PRO A 380 -9.93 22.12 -16.72
C PRO A 380 -8.57 22.67 -16.29
N ASP A 381 -8.01 23.62 -17.00
CA ASP A 381 -6.70 24.24 -16.72
C ASP A 381 -6.79 25.42 -15.72
N SER A 382 -7.98 25.78 -15.22
CA SER A 382 -8.13 26.83 -14.23
C SER A 382 -7.75 26.37 -12.84
N ASN A 383 -7.05 27.20 -12.08
CA ASN A 383 -6.74 26.93 -10.67
C ASN A 383 -7.96 27.24 -9.79
N PHE A 384 -8.02 26.58 -8.61
CA PHE A 384 -8.96 26.95 -7.58
C PHE A 384 -8.69 28.38 -7.10
N ARG A 385 -9.77 29.17 -6.95
CA ARG A 385 -9.73 30.55 -6.49
C ARG A 385 -10.47 30.66 -5.16
N LEU A 386 -9.85 31.32 -4.19
CA LEU A 386 -10.48 31.66 -2.93
C LEU A 386 -11.60 32.69 -3.18
N ILE A 387 -12.76 32.49 -2.58
CA ILE A 387 -13.81 33.51 -2.57
C ILE A 387 -13.44 34.55 -1.53
N PRO A 388 -13.36 35.84 -1.88
CA PRO A 388 -13.05 36.89 -0.93
C PRO A 388 -13.99 36.90 0.27
N GLN A 389 -13.46 37.20 1.46
CA GLN A 389 -14.18 37.20 2.76
C GLN A 389 -14.54 35.77 3.29
N SER A 390 -14.04 34.71 2.65
CA SER A 390 -14.19 33.34 3.15
C SER A 390 -12.96 32.80 3.89
N GLU A 391 -11.95 33.62 4.10
CA GLU A 391 -10.70 33.26 4.75
C GLU A 391 -10.96 32.67 6.15
N GLY A 392 -10.25 31.59 6.48
CA GLY A 392 -10.42 30.81 7.69
C GLY A 392 -11.17 29.50 7.46
N GLN A 393 -11.65 28.87 8.51
CA GLN A 393 -12.30 27.57 8.40
C GLN A 393 -13.68 27.66 7.78
N ALA A 394 -13.87 26.96 6.67
CA ALA A 394 -15.16 26.68 6.05
C ALA A 394 -15.52 25.22 6.32
N TRP A 395 -16.57 24.96 7.08
CA TRP A 395 -16.96 23.62 7.52
C TRP A 395 -17.89 22.91 6.54
N ILE A 396 -18.80 23.67 5.96
CA ILE A 396 -19.84 23.13 5.09
C ILE A 396 -20.11 24.04 3.90
N CYS A 397 -20.29 23.44 2.71
CA CYS A 397 -20.95 24.08 1.59
C CYS A 397 -22.03 23.12 1.06
N LYS A 398 -23.27 23.58 1.00
CA LYS A 398 -24.44 22.76 0.66
C LYS A 398 -25.50 23.57 -0.09
N ILE A 399 -26.21 22.88 -0.98
CA ILE A 399 -27.24 23.51 -1.79
C ILE A 399 -28.60 23.28 -1.13
N PHE A 400 -29.33 24.37 -0.91
CA PHE A 400 -30.74 24.34 -0.47
C PHE A 400 -31.57 25.29 -1.31
N SER A 401 -32.72 24.85 -1.77
CA SER A 401 -33.63 25.65 -2.59
C SER A 401 -32.93 26.35 -3.77
N GLY A 402 -31.99 25.66 -4.42
CA GLY A 402 -31.23 26.19 -5.56
C GLY A 402 -30.17 27.25 -5.22
N LYS A 403 -29.89 27.52 -3.94
CA LYS A 403 -28.83 28.43 -3.49
C LYS A 403 -27.72 27.67 -2.80
N LEU A 404 -26.47 28.08 -3.01
CA LEU A 404 -25.30 27.51 -2.34
C LEU A 404 -25.05 28.23 -1.01
N PHE A 405 -25.08 27.49 0.07
CA PHE A 405 -24.76 27.96 1.43
C PHE A 405 -23.34 27.58 1.80
N ALA A 406 -22.69 28.48 2.51
CA ALA A 406 -21.39 28.24 3.11
C ALA A 406 -21.45 28.52 4.61
N GLY A 407 -21.09 27.53 5.40
CA GLY A 407 -20.93 27.66 6.85
C GLY A 407 -19.46 27.83 7.17
N LEU A 408 -19.12 29.02 7.65
CA LEU A 408 -17.76 29.42 8.00
C LEU A 408 -17.60 29.51 9.52
N SER A 409 -16.36 29.59 9.98
CA SER A 409 -16.07 29.84 11.39
C SER A 409 -16.64 31.14 11.92
N ASN A 410 -16.90 32.13 11.06
CA ASN A 410 -17.37 33.47 11.39
C ASN A 410 -18.84 33.73 10.97
N GLY A 411 -19.61 32.70 10.63
CA GLY A 411 -21.01 32.84 10.29
C GLY A 411 -21.50 32.00 9.13
N THR A 412 -22.74 32.25 8.73
CA THR A 412 -23.42 31.59 7.61
C THR A 412 -23.58 32.56 6.45
N PHE A 413 -23.30 32.06 5.26
CA PHE A 413 -23.32 32.87 4.04
C PHE A 413 -24.08 32.17 2.91
N VAL A 414 -24.62 32.93 1.99
CA VAL A 414 -25.03 32.50 0.65
C VAL A 414 -23.95 32.91 -0.34
N VAL A 415 -23.56 31.99 -1.20
CA VAL A 415 -22.64 32.28 -2.30
C VAL A 415 -23.46 32.86 -3.47
N THR A 416 -23.12 34.05 -3.88
CA THR A 416 -23.74 34.76 -5.01
C THR A 416 -22.69 35.02 -6.09
N ASP A 417 -23.11 35.50 -7.27
CA ASP A 417 -22.17 35.90 -8.33
C ASP A 417 -21.30 37.09 -7.92
N GLN A 418 -21.74 37.89 -6.93
CA GLN A 418 -21.02 39.08 -6.42
C GLN A 418 -20.10 38.73 -5.22
N GLY A 419 -20.11 37.47 -4.74
CA GLY A 419 -19.35 37.03 -3.57
C GLY A 419 -20.21 36.46 -2.47
N LEU A 420 -19.78 36.60 -1.21
CA LEU A 420 -20.48 36.07 -0.04
C LEU A 420 -21.50 37.08 0.52
N GLN A 421 -22.73 36.65 0.62
CA GLN A 421 -23.81 37.38 1.33
C GLN A 421 -24.00 36.75 2.71
N LYS A 422 -23.69 37.48 3.76
CA LYS A 422 -23.84 37.03 5.13
C LYS A 422 -25.29 36.99 5.59
N ILE A 423 -25.74 35.93 6.17
CA ILE A 423 -27.10 35.74 6.69
C ILE A 423 -27.15 35.51 8.20
N SER A 424 -26.07 35.09 8.82
CA SER A 424 -25.97 34.94 10.26
C SER A 424 -24.55 35.27 10.74
N ASN A 425 -24.45 35.93 11.90
CA ASN A 425 -23.21 36.24 12.59
C ASN A 425 -22.79 35.19 13.63
N ILE A 426 -23.60 34.14 13.81
CA ILE A 426 -23.30 33.07 14.77
C ILE A 426 -22.15 32.22 14.25
N ASN A 427 -21.13 32.09 15.09
CA ASN A 427 -19.87 31.42 14.71
C ASN A 427 -19.98 29.90 14.64
N GLY A 428 -19.30 29.29 13.68
CA GLY A 428 -19.04 27.86 13.65
C GLY A 428 -20.19 27.01 13.17
N VAL A 429 -20.44 27.01 11.88
CA VAL A 429 -21.54 26.28 11.25
C VAL A 429 -21.10 24.87 10.86
N PHE A 430 -21.61 23.82 11.50
CA PHE A 430 -21.27 22.43 11.20
C PHE A 430 -22.28 21.70 10.33
N ALA A 431 -23.57 21.86 10.63
CA ALA A 431 -24.64 21.16 9.91
C ALA A 431 -25.89 22.01 9.76
N ILE A 432 -26.61 21.76 8.69
CA ILE A 432 -27.91 22.39 8.40
C ILE A 432 -28.89 21.30 7.97
N THR A 433 -30.07 21.27 8.60
CA THR A 433 -31.14 20.29 8.30
C THR A 433 -32.50 20.99 8.18
N PRO A 434 -33.45 20.49 7.35
CA PRO A 434 -34.82 21.02 7.30
C PRO A 434 -35.58 20.82 8.61
N ASP A 435 -36.33 21.84 9.03
CA ASP A 435 -37.30 21.68 10.11
C ASP A 435 -38.60 21.05 9.56
N LEU A 436 -38.76 19.75 9.75
CA LEU A 436 -39.90 18.98 9.19
C LEU A 436 -41.27 19.46 9.67
N LYS A 437 -41.34 20.13 10.81
CA LYS A 437 -42.61 20.68 11.36
C LYS A 437 -42.88 22.15 10.97
N LYS A 438 -41.90 22.81 10.39
CA LYS A 438 -41.99 24.17 9.93
C LYS A 438 -41.44 24.33 8.53
N PRO A 439 -42.23 23.97 7.48
CA PRO A 439 -41.73 24.02 6.10
C PRO A 439 -41.20 25.40 5.73
N GLY A 440 -40.05 25.40 4.99
CA GLY A 440 -39.38 26.63 4.63
C GLY A 440 -38.41 27.16 5.73
N PHE A 441 -38.30 26.46 6.86
CA PHE A 441 -37.27 26.76 7.87
C PHE A 441 -36.21 25.67 7.94
N MET A 442 -34.99 26.07 8.29
CA MET A 442 -33.87 25.15 8.50
C MET A 442 -33.36 25.35 9.93
N LEU A 443 -32.92 24.26 10.53
CA LEU A 443 -32.16 24.28 11.77
C LEU A 443 -30.67 24.09 11.46
N GLN A 444 -29.85 24.92 12.10
CA GLN A 444 -28.43 24.94 11.91
C GLN A 444 -27.71 24.77 13.25
N SER A 445 -26.76 23.87 13.30
CA SER A 445 -25.85 23.71 14.45
C SER A 445 -24.66 24.66 14.35
N THR A 446 -24.21 25.15 15.51
CA THR A 446 -23.09 26.07 15.61
C THR A 446 -22.17 25.69 16.76
N TYR A 447 -21.12 26.48 17.04
CA TYR A 447 -20.22 26.27 18.17
C TYR A 447 -20.89 26.37 19.55
N SER A 448 -22.02 27.06 19.64
CA SER A 448 -22.62 27.38 20.94
C SER A 448 -24.13 27.12 21.01
N GLU A 449 -24.82 27.04 19.89
CA GLU A 449 -26.29 27.04 19.90
C GLU A 449 -26.86 26.46 18.61
N ILE A 450 -28.15 26.23 18.59
CA ILE A 450 -28.91 25.85 17.41
C ILE A 450 -29.67 27.09 16.89
N VAL A 451 -29.54 27.35 15.62
CA VAL A 451 -30.13 28.55 14.96
C VAL A 451 -31.21 28.10 13.98
N SER A 452 -32.31 28.85 13.93
CA SER A 452 -33.34 28.72 12.92
C SER A 452 -33.09 29.76 11.82
N LEU A 453 -33.08 29.28 10.57
CA LEU A 453 -32.98 30.11 9.37
C LEU A 453 -34.30 30.08 8.62
N ASP A 454 -34.74 31.23 8.05
CA ASP A 454 -35.96 31.39 7.30
C ASP A 454 -35.70 31.40 5.78
N PHE A 455 -36.27 30.47 5.05
CA PHE A 455 -36.20 30.28 3.61
C PHE A 455 -37.53 30.55 2.88
N THR A 456 -38.50 31.07 3.58
CA THR A 456 -39.82 31.35 3.00
C THR A 456 -39.83 32.57 2.05
N GLY A 457 -38.84 33.47 2.22
CA GLY A 457 -38.67 34.64 1.39
C GLY A 457 -37.78 34.42 0.16
N LYS A 458 -37.64 35.43 -0.69
CA LYS A 458 -36.68 35.39 -1.84
C LYS A 458 -35.23 35.20 -1.39
N GLU A 459 -34.86 35.82 -0.28
CA GLU A 459 -33.54 35.68 0.32
C GLU A 459 -33.61 34.98 1.66
N PRO A 460 -32.74 34.01 1.89
CA PRO A 460 -32.61 33.34 3.19
C PRO A 460 -32.08 34.31 4.25
N ARG A 461 -32.62 34.22 5.45
CA ARG A 461 -32.22 35.12 6.53
C ARG A 461 -32.17 34.37 7.86
N TRP A 462 -31.37 34.90 8.79
CA TRP A 462 -31.45 34.52 10.19
C TRP A 462 -32.84 34.80 10.74
N ASN A 463 -33.41 33.79 11.40
CA ASN A 463 -34.71 33.93 12.06
C ASN A 463 -34.53 34.18 13.57
N LYS A 464 -33.97 33.18 14.29
CA LYS A 464 -33.74 33.24 15.73
C LYS A 464 -32.85 32.09 16.20
N ASN A 465 -32.32 32.22 17.43
CA ASN A 465 -31.66 31.14 18.12
C ASN A 465 -32.72 30.36 18.92
N LEU A 466 -32.54 29.04 19.09
CA LEU A 466 -33.38 28.25 19.97
C LEU A 466 -33.06 28.61 21.44
N LYS A 467 -34.07 29.04 22.19
CA LYS A 467 -33.92 29.34 23.61
C LYS A 467 -33.78 28.05 24.42
N ASN A 468 -33.22 28.19 25.63
CA ASN A 468 -33.07 27.11 26.62
C ASN A 468 -32.19 25.94 26.22
N PHE A 469 -31.33 26.13 25.19
CA PHE A 469 -30.34 25.14 24.83
C PHE A 469 -29.12 25.81 24.20
N ASN A 470 -27.97 25.69 24.87
CA ASN A 470 -26.69 26.19 24.40
C ASN A 470 -25.65 25.09 24.61
N ASP A 471 -25.15 24.53 23.53
CA ASP A 471 -24.06 23.54 23.53
C ASP A 471 -23.39 23.44 22.16
N LEU A 472 -22.20 22.79 22.12
CA LEU A 472 -21.40 22.57 20.93
C LEU A 472 -21.96 21.38 20.13
N ILE A 473 -22.78 21.65 19.16
CA ILE A 473 -23.46 20.65 18.36
C ILE A 473 -22.81 20.53 16.97
N GLN A 474 -22.33 19.35 16.65
CA GLN A 474 -21.73 19.05 15.34
C GLN A 474 -22.74 18.46 14.36
N TYR A 475 -23.68 17.64 14.83
CA TYR A 475 -24.65 16.95 14.00
C TYR A 475 -26.06 17.32 14.46
N ILE A 476 -26.97 17.47 13.49
CA ILE A 476 -28.36 17.79 13.79
C ILE A 476 -29.28 17.07 12.80
N GLU A 477 -30.27 16.35 13.36
CA GLU A 477 -31.33 15.70 12.58
C GLU A 477 -32.67 15.97 13.22
N VAL A 478 -33.74 15.96 12.41
CA VAL A 478 -35.11 16.14 12.89
C VAL A 478 -35.90 14.88 12.58
N ASP A 479 -36.52 14.29 13.62
CA ASP A 479 -37.38 13.12 13.43
C ASP A 479 -38.79 13.48 12.90
N LEU A 480 -39.59 12.48 12.54
CA LEU A 480 -40.96 12.66 12.02
C LEU A 480 -41.90 13.35 13.03
N TYR A 481 -41.61 13.24 14.31
CA TYR A 481 -42.37 13.87 15.38
C TYR A 481 -41.98 15.33 15.62
N GLY A 482 -40.87 15.75 15.02
CA GLY A 482 -40.33 17.09 15.11
C GLY A 482 -39.36 17.29 16.28
N ASN A 483 -38.94 16.23 16.97
CA ASN A 483 -37.85 16.34 17.93
C ASN A 483 -36.52 16.55 17.18
N VAL A 484 -35.66 17.33 17.78
CA VAL A 484 -34.35 17.59 17.26
C VAL A 484 -33.33 16.69 17.96
N TRP A 485 -32.60 15.91 17.18
CA TRP A 485 -31.50 15.05 17.63
C TRP A 485 -30.19 15.78 17.37
N ALA A 486 -29.53 16.21 18.45
CA ALA A 486 -28.35 17.04 18.43
C ALA A 486 -27.14 16.24 18.93
N GLY A 487 -26.25 15.87 18.00
CA GLY A 487 -24.99 15.17 18.33
C GLY A 487 -23.92 16.15 18.74
N HIS A 488 -23.45 16.03 19.98
CA HIS A 488 -22.40 16.88 20.52
C HIS A 488 -21.02 16.44 19.97
N MET A 489 -20.12 17.37 19.74
CA MET A 489 -18.80 17.08 19.16
C MET A 489 -17.95 16.13 20.03
N HIS A 490 -18.05 16.23 21.35
CA HIS A 490 -17.22 15.49 22.30
C HIS A 490 -18.00 14.68 23.34
N ARG A 491 -19.32 14.64 23.21
CA ARG A 491 -20.21 13.91 24.12
C ARG A 491 -21.23 13.07 23.34
N GLY A 492 -22.30 12.65 24.01
CA GLY A 492 -23.37 11.88 23.39
C GLY A 492 -24.31 12.69 22.51
N VAL A 493 -25.57 12.34 22.55
CA VAL A 493 -26.64 12.94 21.75
C VAL A 493 -27.74 13.45 22.65
N TYR A 494 -28.25 14.64 22.33
CA TYR A 494 -29.44 15.21 22.93
C TYR A 494 -30.66 15.00 22.07
N ARG A 495 -31.76 14.62 22.68
CA ARG A 495 -33.10 14.72 22.12
C ARG A 495 -33.77 15.98 22.66
N LEU A 496 -34.06 16.92 21.77
CA LEU A 496 -34.66 18.20 22.14
C LEU A 496 -36.08 18.23 21.64
N LYS A 497 -37.04 18.39 22.54
CA LYS A 497 -38.43 18.66 22.21
C LYS A 497 -38.63 20.17 22.15
N LEU A 498 -39.12 20.66 21.02
CA LEU A 498 -39.34 22.08 20.82
C LEU A 498 -40.78 22.46 21.14
N SER A 499 -41.00 23.74 21.52
CA SER A 499 -42.32 24.38 21.67
C SER A 499 -43.10 24.31 20.35
N GLU A 500 -44.41 24.55 20.39
CA GLU A 500 -45.26 24.61 19.19
C GLU A 500 -44.77 25.65 18.18
N ASN A 501 -44.29 26.80 18.66
CA ASN A 501 -43.69 27.86 17.82
C ASN A 501 -42.29 27.55 17.36
N ARG A 502 -41.71 26.45 17.83
CA ARG A 502 -40.34 25.95 17.50
C ARG A 502 -39.28 27.04 17.74
N ASP A 503 -39.36 27.74 18.87
CA ASP A 503 -38.46 28.82 19.23
C ASP A 503 -37.71 28.58 20.54
N GLU A 504 -38.14 27.56 21.30
CA GLU A 504 -37.46 27.19 22.54
C GLU A 504 -37.49 25.66 22.73
N VAL A 505 -36.52 25.17 23.46
CA VAL A 505 -36.43 23.78 23.89
C VAL A 505 -37.23 23.68 25.20
N ILE A 506 -38.30 22.89 25.20
CA ILE A 506 -39.15 22.64 26.36
C ILE A 506 -38.73 21.41 27.15
N GLN A 507 -38.03 20.49 26.53
CA GLN A 507 -37.49 19.29 27.16
C GLN A 507 -36.19 18.85 26.49
N THR A 508 -35.20 18.55 27.31
CA THR A 508 -33.87 18.01 26.88
C THR A 508 -33.68 16.65 27.50
N THR A 509 -33.40 15.64 26.69
CA THR A 509 -32.99 14.29 27.14
C THR A 509 -31.64 13.98 26.59
N TYR A 510 -30.70 13.56 27.44
CA TYR A 510 -29.34 13.23 27.07
C TYR A 510 -29.13 11.72 27.03
N TYR A 511 -28.43 11.27 26.02
CA TYR A 511 -28.00 9.87 25.81
C TYR A 511 -26.49 9.79 25.59
N GLY A 512 -25.81 9.12 26.49
CA GLY A 512 -24.34 8.96 26.47
C GLY A 512 -23.93 7.59 27.03
N GLU A 513 -22.91 7.56 27.88
CA GLU A 513 -22.31 6.35 28.44
C GLU A 513 -23.33 5.43 29.15
N ASN A 514 -24.26 6.04 29.89
CA ASN A 514 -25.33 5.32 30.61
C ASN A 514 -26.50 4.87 29.73
N SER A 515 -26.43 5.13 28.43
CA SER A 515 -27.39 4.64 27.44
C SER A 515 -26.84 3.38 26.74
N PRO A 516 -27.61 2.70 25.91
CA PRO A 516 -27.15 1.54 25.13
C PRO A 516 -25.90 1.79 24.24
N PHE A 517 -25.51 3.05 24.02
CA PHE A 517 -24.28 3.40 23.33
C PHE A 517 -23.00 2.92 24.04
N GLY A 518 -23.03 2.85 25.39
CA GLY A 518 -21.92 2.39 26.21
C GLY A 518 -20.69 3.33 26.22
N LYS A 519 -20.83 4.54 25.68
CA LYS A 519 -19.79 5.57 25.66
C LYS A 519 -20.38 6.95 25.38
N ASP A 520 -19.60 8.00 25.64
CA ASP A 520 -20.00 9.39 25.48
C ASP A 520 -19.46 10.07 24.21
N TYR A 521 -18.55 9.45 23.48
CA TYR A 521 -17.88 10.09 22.32
C TYR A 521 -18.08 9.30 21.02
N GLY A 522 -17.98 10.01 19.89
CA GLY A 522 -18.11 9.41 18.57
C GLY A 522 -19.52 8.90 18.27
N ILE A 523 -20.56 9.50 18.88
CA ILE A 523 -21.97 9.15 18.66
C ILE A 523 -22.56 10.19 17.73
N HIS A 524 -23.02 9.75 16.57
CA HIS A 524 -23.53 10.64 15.54
C HIS A 524 -24.93 10.22 15.10
N PRO A 525 -25.94 11.16 15.11
CA PRO A 525 -27.25 10.93 14.54
C PRO A 525 -27.20 11.08 13.02
N PHE A 526 -27.86 10.14 12.34
CA PHE A 526 -28.10 10.18 10.91
C PHE A 526 -29.55 9.80 10.62
N LYS A 527 -29.95 9.94 9.36
CA LYS A 527 -31.27 9.54 8.91
C LYS A 527 -31.17 8.47 7.84
N ILE A 528 -31.76 7.30 8.10
CA ILE A 528 -31.91 6.23 7.12
C ILE A 528 -33.42 6.02 6.93
N GLU A 529 -33.89 6.18 5.70
CA GLU A 529 -35.31 6.35 5.39
C GLU A 529 -35.88 7.49 6.25
N ASP A 530 -36.91 7.26 7.01
CA ASP A 530 -37.46 8.27 7.90
C ASP A 530 -37.10 8.06 9.37
N ARG A 531 -36.22 7.12 9.64
CA ARG A 531 -35.78 6.74 10.99
C ARG A 531 -34.46 7.38 11.38
N ILE A 532 -34.41 7.89 12.60
CA ILE A 532 -33.14 8.33 13.17
C ILE A 532 -32.29 7.12 13.56
N VAL A 533 -31.09 7.10 13.05
CA VAL A 533 -30.09 6.04 13.29
C VAL A 533 -28.86 6.69 13.92
N PHE A 534 -28.30 6.05 14.91
CA PHE A 534 -27.09 6.51 15.58
C PHE A 534 -25.96 5.53 15.33
N THR A 535 -24.76 6.04 15.16
CA THR A 535 -23.55 5.20 15.18
C THR A 535 -22.72 5.51 16.41
N ASN A 536 -22.06 4.49 16.95
CA ASN A 536 -20.99 4.65 17.92
C ASN A 536 -19.62 4.21 17.34
N GLY A 537 -19.52 4.02 16.01
CA GLY A 537 -18.34 3.52 15.30
C GLY A 537 -18.13 2.01 15.39
N GLU A 538 -19.03 1.27 16.02
CA GLU A 538 -19.01 -0.19 16.14
C GLU A 538 -20.32 -0.82 15.69
N LYS A 539 -21.44 -0.19 16.08
CA LYS A 539 -22.81 -0.66 15.81
C LYS A 539 -23.73 0.52 15.51
N LEU A 540 -24.83 0.22 14.84
CA LEU A 540 -25.94 1.14 14.64
C LEU A 540 -27.01 0.95 15.70
N PHE A 541 -27.59 2.04 16.12
CA PHE A 541 -28.67 2.13 17.07
C PHE A 541 -29.81 2.91 16.45
N THR A 542 -31.00 2.78 17.00
CA THR A 542 -32.19 3.59 16.65
C THR A 542 -32.97 3.92 17.89
N TYR A 543 -33.84 4.92 17.78
CA TYR A 543 -34.80 5.23 18.83
C TYR A 543 -36.06 4.42 18.66
N ASP A 544 -36.52 3.79 19.74
CA ASP A 544 -37.77 3.02 19.83
C ASP A 544 -38.80 3.88 20.59
N GLU A 545 -39.77 4.41 19.87
CA GLU A 545 -40.78 5.31 20.41
C GLU A 545 -41.69 4.61 21.43
N LEU A 546 -41.93 3.30 21.30
CA LEU A 546 -42.76 2.54 22.24
C LEU A 546 -42.07 2.33 23.57
N LYS A 547 -40.76 2.18 23.54
CA LYS A 547 -39.94 2.01 24.74
C LYS A 547 -39.36 3.32 25.27
N ASP A 548 -39.54 4.43 24.56
CA ASP A 548 -38.93 5.74 24.83
C ASP A 548 -37.41 5.64 25.11
N SER A 549 -36.72 4.83 24.32
CA SER A 549 -35.32 4.50 24.57
C SER A 549 -34.54 4.22 23.29
N ILE A 550 -33.21 4.41 23.39
CA ILE A 550 -32.28 3.98 22.36
C ILE A 550 -32.11 2.45 22.41
N VAL A 551 -32.17 1.80 21.27
CA VAL A 551 -32.02 0.35 21.14
C VAL A 551 -31.01 0.04 20.02
N ILE A 552 -30.37 -1.12 20.11
CA ILE A 552 -29.53 -1.62 19.01
C ILE A 552 -30.43 -1.92 17.81
N TYR A 553 -30.07 -1.43 16.63
CA TYR A 553 -30.78 -1.71 15.38
C TYR A 553 -30.38 -3.08 14.82
N GLN A 554 -30.83 -4.16 15.46
CA GLN A 554 -30.38 -5.53 15.24
C GLN A 554 -30.41 -5.95 13.78
N GLU A 555 -31.52 -5.70 13.10
CA GLU A 555 -31.76 -6.15 11.73
C GLU A 555 -30.82 -5.47 10.76
N LEU A 556 -30.65 -4.16 10.87
CA LEU A 556 -29.75 -3.38 10.01
C LEU A 556 -28.28 -3.74 10.27
N ASN A 557 -27.87 -3.91 11.54
CA ASN A 557 -26.53 -4.35 11.91
C ASN A 557 -26.19 -5.72 11.30
N LYS A 558 -27.15 -6.67 11.35
CA LYS A 558 -26.95 -8.01 10.80
C LYS A 558 -26.71 -7.98 9.29
N GLN A 559 -27.48 -7.17 8.55
CA GLN A 559 -27.39 -7.11 7.09
C GLN A 559 -26.16 -6.31 6.60
N LEU A 560 -25.79 -5.25 7.32
CA LEU A 560 -24.62 -4.45 6.99
C LEU A 560 -23.29 -5.14 7.35
N GLY A 561 -23.30 -6.08 8.31
CA GLY A 561 -22.08 -6.75 8.76
C GLY A 561 -21.00 -5.78 9.23
N PRO A 562 -19.78 -5.82 8.67
CA PRO A 562 -18.68 -4.93 9.09
C PRO A 562 -18.97 -3.45 8.86
N TYR A 563 -19.88 -3.09 7.95
CA TYR A 563 -20.27 -1.70 7.68
C TYR A 563 -21.20 -1.12 8.75
N ALA A 564 -21.73 -1.91 9.66
CA ALA A 564 -22.46 -1.43 10.83
C ALA A 564 -21.61 -0.55 11.76
N GLY A 565 -20.29 -0.70 11.70
CA GLY A 565 -19.30 0.18 12.35
C GLY A 565 -19.01 1.49 11.61
N ALA A 566 -19.91 1.95 10.73
CA ALA A 566 -19.71 3.19 10.00
C ALA A 566 -19.59 4.39 10.95
N ARG A 567 -18.61 5.24 10.67
CA ARG A 567 -18.44 6.52 11.40
C ARG A 567 -19.38 7.59 10.89
N LYS A 568 -19.64 7.58 9.59
CA LYS A 568 -20.50 8.56 8.89
C LYS A 568 -21.42 7.85 7.92
N ILE A 569 -22.63 8.40 7.77
CA ILE A 569 -23.63 7.93 6.82
C ILE A 569 -24.21 9.14 6.11
N PHE A 570 -24.26 9.11 4.78
CA PHE A 570 -24.79 10.20 3.96
C PHE A 570 -25.85 9.69 3.02
N ALA A 571 -27.04 10.29 3.09
CA ALA A 571 -28.14 9.95 2.22
C ALA A 571 -27.91 10.48 0.79
N ALA A 572 -28.17 9.64 -0.19
CA ALA A 572 -28.22 9.95 -1.61
C ALA A 572 -29.65 9.71 -2.15
N PRO A 573 -30.01 10.18 -3.35
CA PRO A 573 -31.33 9.93 -3.93
C PRO A 573 -31.70 8.44 -4.02
N ASN A 574 -33.02 8.14 -4.11
CA ASN A 574 -33.55 6.81 -4.37
C ASN A 574 -33.13 5.74 -3.35
N HIS A 575 -33.18 6.09 -2.05
CA HIS A 575 -32.83 5.19 -0.95
C HIS A 575 -31.38 4.66 -0.99
N HIS A 576 -30.46 5.43 -1.57
CA HIS A 576 -29.03 5.14 -1.55
C HIS A 576 -28.37 5.84 -0.37
N TYR A 577 -27.35 5.20 0.21
CA TYR A 577 -26.64 5.70 1.39
C TYR A 577 -25.17 5.37 1.28
N TRP A 578 -24.31 6.38 1.45
CA TRP A 578 -22.88 6.23 1.56
C TRP A 578 -22.49 6.01 3.01
N PHE A 579 -21.79 4.92 3.26
CA PHE A 579 -21.24 4.56 4.57
C PHE A 579 -19.73 4.75 4.54
N ILE A 580 -19.19 5.47 5.51
CA ILE A 580 -17.74 5.63 5.70
C ILE A 580 -17.36 4.88 6.97
N THR A 581 -16.54 3.84 6.80
CA THR A 581 -15.89 3.12 7.88
C THR A 581 -14.43 3.54 7.97
N ARG A 582 -13.66 2.97 8.88
CA ARG A 582 -12.21 3.17 8.93
C ARG A 582 -11.49 2.58 7.70
N GLU A 583 -12.00 1.50 7.15
CA GLU A 583 -11.33 0.68 6.15
C GLU A 583 -11.91 0.88 4.75
N SER A 584 -13.12 1.41 4.64
CA SER A 584 -13.81 1.51 3.36
C SER A 584 -14.89 2.57 3.30
N ILE A 585 -15.21 2.98 2.08
CA ILE A 585 -16.35 3.80 1.71
C ILE A 585 -17.29 2.91 0.87
N ALA A 586 -18.54 2.75 1.26
CA ALA A 586 -19.45 1.86 0.56
C ALA A 586 -20.78 2.53 0.26
N LEU A 587 -21.33 2.26 -0.92
CA LEU A 587 -22.65 2.66 -1.32
C LEU A 587 -23.62 1.50 -1.15
N PHE A 588 -24.68 1.73 -0.39
CA PHE A 588 -25.77 0.79 -0.20
C PHE A 588 -27.08 1.35 -0.72
N GLN A 589 -27.94 0.50 -1.23
CA GLN A 589 -29.36 0.77 -1.34
C GLN A 589 -30.07 0.15 -0.14
N ILE A 590 -30.81 0.96 0.63
CA ILE A 590 -31.58 0.52 1.79
C ILE A 590 -33.02 0.91 1.58
N LYS A 591 -33.90 -0.09 1.42
CA LYS A 591 -35.32 0.10 1.21
C LYS A 591 -36.09 -0.94 2.01
N GLU A 592 -37.07 -0.50 2.82
CA GLU A 592 -37.90 -1.37 3.63
C GLU A 592 -37.05 -2.33 4.50
N ASN A 593 -36.02 -1.82 5.13
CA ASN A 593 -35.03 -2.59 5.91
C ASN A 593 -34.23 -3.66 5.11
N ARG A 594 -34.30 -3.68 3.79
CA ARG A 594 -33.45 -4.54 2.95
C ARG A 594 -32.20 -3.78 2.51
N VAL A 595 -31.05 -4.38 2.74
CA VAL A 595 -29.75 -3.78 2.45
C VAL A 595 -29.14 -4.47 1.24
N HIS A 596 -28.78 -3.69 0.22
CA HIS A 596 -28.06 -4.17 -0.95
C HIS A 596 -26.79 -3.35 -1.13
N LEU A 597 -25.63 -4.01 -1.10
CA LEU A 597 -24.34 -3.37 -1.39
C LEU A 597 -24.23 -3.13 -2.89
N ILE A 598 -24.07 -1.88 -3.28
CA ILE A 598 -23.86 -1.47 -4.67
C ILE A 598 -22.37 -1.50 -5.01
N LYS A 599 -21.56 -0.81 -4.19
CA LYS A 599 -20.12 -0.67 -4.43
C LYS A 599 -19.37 -0.46 -3.13
N ASN A 600 -18.16 -1.03 -3.08
CA ASN A 600 -17.22 -0.80 -1.97
C ASN A 600 -15.93 -0.21 -2.51
N TYR A 601 -15.41 0.81 -1.84
CA TYR A 601 -14.14 1.46 -2.12
C TYR A 601 -13.26 1.32 -0.88
N PRO A 602 -12.20 0.51 -0.91
CA PRO A 602 -11.21 0.46 0.17
C PRO A 602 -10.59 1.84 0.44
N ALA A 603 -10.46 2.23 1.70
CA ALA A 603 -9.90 3.54 2.07
C ALA A 603 -8.45 3.74 1.57
N THR A 604 -7.73 2.65 1.35
CA THR A 604 -6.38 2.63 0.77
C THR A 604 -6.30 3.24 -0.62
N LEU A 605 -7.39 3.21 -1.41
CA LEU A 605 -7.49 3.86 -2.72
C LEU A 605 -7.26 5.37 -2.62
N PHE A 606 -7.66 5.97 -1.51
CA PHE A 606 -7.53 7.40 -1.26
C PHE A 606 -6.28 7.74 -0.43
N HIS A 607 -5.29 6.84 -0.40
CA HIS A 607 -4.01 7.01 0.29
C HIS A 607 -4.12 7.35 1.78
N ASN A 608 -5.20 6.91 2.43
CA ASN A 608 -5.56 7.25 3.81
C ASN A 608 -5.66 8.77 4.06
N GLN A 609 -6.14 9.53 3.07
CA GLN A 609 -6.33 10.97 3.15
C GLN A 609 -7.74 11.38 3.64
N LEU A 610 -8.48 10.47 4.25
CA LEU A 610 -9.73 10.82 4.93
C LEU A 610 -9.42 11.67 6.16
N ILE A 611 -10.16 12.77 6.32
CA ILE A 611 -9.96 13.67 7.45
C ILE A 611 -10.63 13.06 8.67
N GLU A 612 -9.86 12.57 9.61
CA GLU A 612 -10.38 11.87 10.80
C GLU A 612 -11.37 12.75 11.59
N ASN A 613 -12.55 12.19 11.91
CA ASN A 613 -13.72 12.82 12.54
C ASN A 613 -14.47 13.88 11.67
N PHE A 614 -13.91 14.23 10.53
CA PHE A 614 -14.54 15.16 9.57
C PHE A 614 -14.69 14.54 8.17
N GLU A 615 -14.71 13.19 8.13
CA GLU A 615 -14.97 12.47 6.89
C GLU A 615 -16.26 12.97 6.26
N ASN A 616 -16.24 13.32 4.99
CA ASN A 616 -17.40 13.85 4.29
C ASN A 616 -17.49 13.35 2.86
N ILE A 617 -18.72 13.04 2.49
CA ILE A 617 -19.10 12.68 1.13
C ILE A 617 -20.31 13.52 0.74
N ASN A 618 -20.30 14.10 -0.45
CA ASN A 618 -21.39 14.90 -0.96
C ASN A 618 -22.00 14.19 -2.17
N PRO A 619 -23.15 13.51 -2.01
CA PRO A 619 -23.83 12.87 -3.11
C PRO A 619 -24.24 13.85 -4.20
N LEU A 620 -23.92 13.55 -5.44
CA LEU A 620 -24.32 14.29 -6.64
C LEU A 620 -25.54 13.65 -7.31
N SER A 621 -25.60 12.33 -7.27
CA SER A 621 -26.69 11.50 -7.77
C SER A 621 -26.85 10.25 -6.91
N GLU A 622 -27.64 9.30 -7.35
CA GLU A 622 -27.79 8.00 -6.67
C GLU A 622 -26.49 7.19 -6.64
N TYR A 623 -25.61 7.35 -7.65
CA TYR A 623 -24.35 6.58 -7.81
C TYR A 623 -23.10 7.45 -7.78
N GLU A 624 -23.23 8.77 -7.86
CA GLU A 624 -22.09 9.67 -7.91
C GLU A 624 -21.99 10.53 -6.65
N ALA A 625 -20.77 10.74 -6.20
CA ALA A 625 -20.49 11.57 -5.04
C ALA A 625 -19.10 12.19 -5.08
N ILE A 626 -18.92 13.30 -4.36
CA ILE A 626 -17.61 13.90 -4.09
C ILE A 626 -17.17 13.48 -2.70
N LEU A 627 -16.08 12.74 -2.61
CA LEU A 627 -15.39 12.40 -1.36
C LEU A 627 -14.36 13.49 -1.04
N CYS A 628 -14.45 14.06 0.15
CA CYS A 628 -13.54 15.09 0.62
C CYS A 628 -12.27 14.48 1.22
N LEU A 629 -11.09 15.04 0.91
CA LEU A 629 -9.78 14.51 1.28
C LEU A 629 -8.88 15.60 1.88
N GLU A 630 -7.83 15.21 2.59
CA GLU A 630 -6.84 16.14 3.16
C GLU A 630 -6.14 17.00 2.09
N ASN A 631 -5.90 16.43 0.91
CA ASN A 631 -5.17 17.10 -0.18
C ASN A 631 -6.00 17.16 -1.47
N GLY A 632 -7.28 17.56 -1.38
CA GLY A 632 -8.17 17.66 -2.52
C GLY A 632 -9.46 16.86 -2.36
N TYR A 633 -9.93 16.22 -3.42
CA TYR A 633 -11.17 15.46 -3.42
C TYR A 633 -11.12 14.29 -4.42
N ALA A 634 -12.05 13.36 -4.28
CA ALA A 634 -12.30 12.32 -5.28
C ALA A 634 -13.76 12.38 -5.76
N ILE A 635 -13.97 12.14 -7.04
CA ILE A 635 -15.30 11.90 -7.60
C ILE A 635 -15.49 10.39 -7.66
N LEU A 636 -16.50 9.88 -6.98
CA LEU A 636 -16.88 8.47 -6.99
C LEU A 636 -18.04 8.27 -7.96
N ASN A 637 -17.99 7.20 -8.76
CA ASN A 637 -19.09 6.78 -9.61
C ASN A 637 -19.32 5.27 -9.45
N ALA A 638 -20.30 4.92 -8.65
CA ALA A 638 -20.60 3.52 -8.31
C ALA A 638 -21.30 2.75 -9.44
N SER A 639 -21.77 3.42 -10.49
CA SER A 639 -22.37 2.76 -11.66
C SER A 639 -21.32 2.18 -12.61
N GLN A 640 -20.08 2.64 -12.52
CA GLN A 640 -19.00 2.13 -13.37
C GLN A 640 -18.50 0.77 -12.86
N PRO A 641 -18.24 -0.20 -13.74
CA PRO A 641 -17.64 -1.48 -13.35
C PRO A 641 -16.25 -1.24 -12.75
N GLU A 642 -15.75 -2.22 -12.01
CA GLU A 642 -14.33 -2.25 -11.67
C GLU A 642 -13.53 -2.54 -12.96
N SER A 643 -12.46 -1.77 -13.19
CA SER A 643 -11.52 -2.12 -14.25
C SER A 643 -10.91 -3.50 -13.91
N GLU A 644 -10.72 -4.33 -14.94
CA GLU A 644 -10.03 -5.60 -14.73
C GLU A 644 -8.65 -5.35 -14.12
N SER A 645 -8.42 -5.94 -12.96
CA SER A 645 -7.16 -5.76 -12.27
C SER A 645 -6.00 -6.37 -13.06
N LEU A 646 -5.13 -5.54 -13.58
CA LEU A 646 -3.91 -5.92 -14.30
C LEU A 646 -2.96 -6.80 -13.46
N ILE A 647 -3.17 -6.84 -12.14
CA ILE A 647 -2.31 -7.59 -11.23
C ILE A 647 -2.49 -9.11 -11.38
N LYS A 648 -3.70 -9.59 -11.71
CA LYS A 648 -4.05 -11.03 -11.74
C LYS A 648 -3.15 -11.85 -12.67
N GLU A 649 -2.76 -11.27 -13.81
CA GLU A 649 -1.92 -11.94 -14.80
C GLU A 649 -0.40 -11.77 -14.55
N LYS A 650 -0.02 -10.94 -13.57
CA LYS A 650 1.38 -10.64 -13.26
C LYS A 650 1.90 -11.56 -12.17
N THR A 651 3.22 -11.81 -12.22
CA THR A 651 3.96 -12.59 -11.22
C THR A 651 5.14 -11.76 -10.74
N LEU A 652 5.42 -11.83 -9.44
CA LEU A 652 6.66 -11.29 -8.91
C LEU A 652 7.84 -12.07 -9.51
N LYS A 653 9.01 -11.42 -9.58
CA LYS A 653 10.26 -12.08 -9.99
C LYS A 653 11.31 -11.90 -8.93
N LEU A 654 11.95 -13.00 -8.54
CA LEU A 654 13.08 -12.97 -7.63
C LEU A 654 14.23 -12.19 -8.28
N ARG A 655 14.71 -11.13 -7.61
CA ARG A 655 15.83 -10.29 -8.06
C ARG A 655 17.10 -10.55 -7.30
N GLU A 656 16.99 -10.75 -6.01
CA GLU A 656 18.15 -10.85 -5.15
C GLU A 656 17.83 -11.80 -3.99
N LEU A 657 18.71 -12.76 -3.75
CA LEU A 657 18.68 -13.63 -2.60
C LEU A 657 20.05 -13.54 -1.93
N ILE A 658 20.08 -12.89 -0.79
CA ILE A 658 21.29 -12.67 0.00
C ILE A 658 21.18 -13.52 1.25
N THR A 659 22.23 -14.27 1.53
CA THR A 659 22.40 -14.99 2.79
C THR A 659 23.51 -14.34 3.59
N THR A 660 23.32 -14.24 4.90
CA THR A 660 24.32 -13.63 5.78
C THR A 660 24.65 -14.55 6.94
N ASP A 661 25.90 -14.56 7.33
CA ASP A 661 26.36 -15.25 8.53
C ASP A 661 26.19 -14.37 9.79
N GLN A 662 26.46 -14.93 10.95
CA GLN A 662 26.37 -14.21 12.23
C GLN A 662 27.37 -13.05 12.36
N ARG A 663 28.39 -12.99 11.50
CA ARG A 663 29.41 -11.93 11.46
C ARG A 663 29.08 -10.86 10.42
N GLY A 664 27.92 -10.97 9.74
CA GLY A 664 27.48 -10.05 8.71
C GLY A 664 28.11 -10.26 7.33
N LYS A 665 28.87 -11.36 7.13
CA LYS A 665 29.39 -11.70 5.81
C LYS A 665 28.25 -12.16 4.91
N ALA A 666 28.02 -11.43 3.83
CA ALA A 666 26.95 -11.70 2.87
C ALA A 666 27.45 -12.56 1.71
N ASP A 667 26.59 -13.44 1.25
CA ASP A 667 26.74 -14.18 0.01
C ASP A 667 25.48 -14.00 -0.83
N THR A 668 25.63 -13.76 -2.14
CA THR A 668 24.51 -13.53 -3.05
C THR A 668 24.33 -14.74 -3.95
N LEU A 669 23.19 -15.40 -3.84
CA LEU A 669 22.86 -16.57 -4.63
C LEU A 669 22.27 -16.17 -5.99
N THR A 670 22.51 -17.00 -7.00
CA THR A 670 22.02 -16.76 -8.37
C THR A 670 20.50 -16.84 -8.45
N PRO A 671 19.79 -15.78 -8.90
CA PRO A 671 18.32 -15.77 -8.90
C PRO A 671 17.64 -16.72 -9.90
N THR A 672 18.39 -17.48 -10.68
CA THR A 672 17.87 -18.37 -11.73
C THR A 672 17.80 -19.84 -11.32
N GLN A 673 18.04 -20.16 -10.07
CA GLN A 673 18.00 -21.54 -9.56
C GLN A 673 16.56 -21.91 -9.17
N SER A 674 16.17 -23.16 -9.39
CA SER A 674 14.89 -23.69 -8.92
C SER A 674 14.87 -24.00 -7.43
N ILE A 675 16.04 -24.31 -6.85
CA ILE A 675 16.24 -24.61 -5.43
C ILE A 675 17.49 -23.90 -4.94
N TYR A 676 17.39 -23.18 -3.85
CA TYR A 676 18.50 -22.45 -3.22
C TYR A 676 19.00 -23.21 -2.01
N THR A 677 20.20 -23.77 -2.13
CA THR A 677 20.86 -24.47 -1.04
C THR A 677 21.71 -23.50 -0.23
N ILE A 678 21.40 -23.36 1.05
CA ILE A 678 21.98 -22.39 1.98
C ILE A 678 22.71 -23.12 3.10
N LYS A 679 23.92 -22.69 3.41
CA LYS A 679 24.71 -23.25 4.51
C LYS A 679 24.09 -22.84 5.85
N TYR A 680 24.10 -23.72 6.82
CA TYR A 680 23.55 -23.46 8.16
C TYR A 680 24.08 -22.18 8.82
N ASN A 681 25.37 -21.90 8.67
CA ASN A 681 25.99 -20.70 9.22
C ASN A 681 25.60 -19.40 8.50
N GLN A 682 24.88 -19.48 7.38
CA GLN A 682 24.38 -18.36 6.57
C GLN A 682 22.84 -18.33 6.56
N SER A 683 22.20 -18.86 7.59
CA SER A 683 20.73 -19.05 7.67
C SER A 683 19.88 -17.78 7.83
N ASN A 684 20.49 -16.59 7.85
CA ASN A 684 19.78 -15.33 7.68
C ASN A 684 19.58 -15.10 6.18
N VAL A 685 18.33 -15.08 5.76
CA VAL A 685 17.97 -15.02 4.35
C VAL A 685 17.21 -13.71 4.06
N HIS A 686 17.70 -12.92 3.13
CA HIS A 686 17.06 -11.72 2.63
C HIS A 686 16.66 -11.94 1.18
N VAL A 687 15.38 -11.80 0.88
CA VAL A 687 14.84 -12.03 -0.45
C VAL A 687 14.19 -10.74 -0.94
N LYS A 688 14.57 -10.33 -2.13
CA LYS A 688 14.03 -9.14 -2.79
C LYS A 688 13.42 -9.53 -4.12
N PHE A 689 12.19 -9.13 -4.33
CA PHE A 689 11.48 -9.35 -5.58
C PHE A 689 11.34 -8.04 -6.36
N SER A 690 11.06 -8.15 -7.65
CA SER A 690 10.58 -7.09 -8.51
C SER A 690 9.15 -7.39 -8.95
N PHE A 691 8.41 -6.33 -9.20
CA PHE A 691 7.07 -6.41 -9.74
C PHE A 691 6.90 -5.30 -10.77
N PRO A 692 7.30 -5.53 -12.03
CA PRO A 692 7.30 -4.51 -13.07
C PRO A 692 5.88 -4.28 -13.60
N LEU A 693 5.00 -3.85 -12.72
CA LEU A 693 3.70 -3.28 -13.01
C LEU A 693 3.72 -1.82 -12.56
N PHE A 694 3.61 -0.93 -13.53
CA PHE A 694 3.62 0.49 -13.28
C PHE A 694 2.19 0.98 -13.16
N THR A 695 1.86 1.44 -11.98
CA THR A 695 0.55 1.99 -11.64
C THR A 695 0.73 3.10 -10.62
N THR A 696 -0.24 3.98 -10.55
CA THR A 696 -0.32 4.99 -9.48
C THR A 696 -0.83 4.41 -8.17
N ASP A 697 -1.43 3.22 -8.22
CA ASP A 697 -2.00 2.54 -7.06
C ASP A 697 -0.92 1.93 -6.17
N LYS A 698 -1.14 1.96 -4.88
CA LYS A 698 -0.24 1.36 -3.89
C LYS A 698 -0.46 -0.15 -3.85
N ILE A 699 0.40 -0.89 -4.51
CA ILE A 699 0.42 -2.35 -4.42
C ILE A 699 1.07 -2.76 -3.11
N ALA A 700 0.44 -3.69 -2.40
CA ALA A 700 0.97 -4.34 -1.23
C ALA A 700 1.49 -5.75 -1.58
N PHE A 701 2.42 -6.25 -0.79
CA PHE A 701 3.04 -7.56 -1.00
C PHE A 701 2.92 -8.40 0.25
N GLN A 702 2.56 -9.66 0.08
CA GLN A 702 2.50 -10.63 1.16
C GLN A 702 3.43 -11.81 0.89
N ALA A 703 4.01 -12.33 1.97
CA ALA A 703 4.81 -13.54 1.95
C ALA A 703 4.25 -14.58 2.91
N TYR A 704 4.47 -15.84 2.58
CA TYR A 704 4.17 -17.00 3.41
C TYR A 704 5.33 -17.99 3.29
N LEU A 705 6.02 -18.26 4.39
CA LEU A 705 7.07 -19.24 4.44
C LEU A 705 6.51 -20.56 4.98
N GLU A 706 6.24 -21.49 4.08
CA GLU A 706 5.71 -22.81 4.40
C GLU A 706 6.66 -23.57 5.33
N GLY A 707 6.13 -24.05 6.45
CA GLY A 707 6.90 -24.70 7.51
C GLY A 707 7.32 -23.79 8.67
N ILE A 708 7.12 -22.47 8.57
CA ILE A 708 7.43 -21.48 9.63
C ILE A 708 6.20 -20.63 9.94
N ASP A 709 5.59 -20.03 8.93
CA ASP A 709 4.49 -19.09 9.14
C ASP A 709 3.15 -19.85 9.29
N PRO A 710 2.30 -19.50 10.27
CA PRO A 710 0.99 -20.12 10.44
C PRO A 710 -0.03 -19.63 9.41
N ALA A 711 0.18 -18.43 8.85
CA ALA A 711 -0.65 -17.80 7.84
C ALA A 711 0.17 -16.79 7.01
N TRP A 712 -0.42 -16.22 5.98
CA TRP A 712 0.18 -15.11 5.23
C TRP A 712 0.56 -13.95 6.17
N ARG A 713 1.79 -13.45 6.03
CA ARG A 713 2.26 -12.29 6.80
C ARG A 713 1.44 -11.04 6.45
N LEU A 714 1.47 -10.04 7.33
CA LEU A 714 0.84 -8.76 7.05
C LEU A 714 1.39 -8.14 5.75
N PRO A 715 0.53 -7.46 4.97
CA PRO A 715 0.95 -6.80 3.74
C PRO A 715 2.03 -5.74 3.99
N VAL A 716 3.03 -5.69 3.13
CA VAL A 716 4.12 -4.70 3.15
C VAL A 716 4.15 -3.92 1.84
N THR A 717 4.67 -2.70 1.87
CA THR A 717 4.76 -1.85 0.68
C THR A 717 5.94 -2.18 -0.24
N LEU A 718 6.95 -2.87 0.27
CA LEU A 718 8.12 -3.29 -0.49
C LEU A 718 8.24 -4.81 -0.43
N PRO A 719 8.45 -5.52 -1.53
CA PRO A 719 8.59 -6.98 -1.55
C PRO A 719 10.01 -7.41 -1.15
N ILE A 720 10.40 -7.01 0.05
CA ILE A 720 11.66 -7.35 0.69
C ILE A 720 11.34 -8.12 1.96
N PHE A 721 11.70 -9.39 1.98
CA PHE A 721 11.40 -10.27 3.11
C PHE A 721 12.69 -10.74 3.75
N LYS A 722 12.72 -10.66 5.07
CA LYS A 722 13.86 -11.06 5.88
C LYS A 722 13.46 -12.21 6.78
N PHE A 723 14.29 -13.23 6.80
CA PHE A 723 14.15 -14.42 7.64
C PHE A 723 15.45 -14.59 8.42
N GLU A 724 15.34 -14.51 9.73
CA GLU A 724 16.50 -14.60 10.60
C GLU A 724 16.61 -16.01 11.17
N ARG A 725 17.82 -16.59 11.09
CA ARG A 725 18.18 -17.89 11.68
C ARG A 725 17.19 -19.01 11.33
N LEU A 726 16.91 -19.18 10.03
CA LEU A 726 16.10 -20.30 9.60
C LEU A 726 16.74 -21.63 10.08
N PRO A 727 15.97 -22.49 10.75
CA PRO A 727 16.41 -23.82 11.10
C PRO A 727 16.81 -24.65 9.87
N GLU A 728 17.49 -25.77 10.08
CA GLU A 728 17.72 -26.73 9.00
C GLU A 728 16.39 -27.29 8.48
N GLY A 729 16.28 -27.45 7.19
CA GLY A 729 15.06 -27.94 6.57
C GLY A 729 14.83 -27.43 5.16
N SER A 730 13.73 -27.86 4.58
CA SER A 730 13.27 -27.41 3.27
C SER A 730 12.05 -26.53 3.44
N TYR A 731 12.07 -25.35 2.84
CA TYR A 731 11.03 -24.34 2.93
C TYR A 731 10.60 -23.90 1.54
N THR A 732 9.32 -23.55 1.40
CA THR A 732 8.80 -22.89 0.20
C THR A 732 8.33 -21.49 0.59
N LEU A 733 9.03 -20.47 0.10
CA LEU A 733 8.61 -19.08 0.23
C LEU A 733 7.62 -18.77 -0.89
N LYS A 734 6.40 -18.46 -0.54
CA LYS A 734 5.33 -18.02 -1.44
C LYS A 734 5.15 -16.52 -1.30
N VAL A 735 5.12 -15.80 -2.42
CA VAL A 735 4.96 -14.34 -2.43
C VAL A 735 3.93 -13.94 -3.47
N LYS A 736 3.04 -13.03 -3.09
CA LYS A 736 2.04 -12.45 -3.97
C LYS A 736 1.95 -10.94 -3.79
N ALA A 737 1.46 -10.26 -4.81
CA ALA A 737 1.08 -8.86 -4.73
C ALA A 737 -0.44 -8.75 -4.58
N ILE A 738 -0.89 -7.68 -3.93
CA ILE A 738 -2.31 -7.39 -3.69
C ILE A 738 -2.52 -5.93 -4.06
N ASP A 739 -3.52 -5.67 -4.90
CA ASP A 739 -3.92 -4.32 -5.23
C ASP A 739 -4.84 -3.73 -4.13
N PRO A 740 -5.15 -2.42 -4.18
CA PRO A 740 -6.03 -1.82 -3.20
C PRO A 740 -7.46 -2.38 -3.17
N TRP A 741 -7.91 -3.03 -4.25
CA TRP A 741 -9.22 -3.67 -4.36
C TRP A 741 -9.25 -5.09 -3.78
N GLY A 742 -8.08 -5.62 -3.37
CA GLY A 742 -7.93 -6.97 -2.84
C GLY A 742 -7.72 -8.04 -3.92
N ALA A 743 -7.56 -7.67 -5.20
CA ALA A 743 -7.16 -8.62 -6.22
C ALA A 743 -5.71 -9.05 -6.00
N GLU A 744 -5.43 -10.31 -6.24
CA GLU A 744 -4.14 -10.94 -5.99
C GLU A 744 -3.43 -11.28 -7.31
N SER A 745 -2.12 -11.13 -7.33
CA SER A 745 -1.27 -11.61 -8.42
C SER A 745 -1.11 -13.14 -8.39
N LYS A 746 -0.55 -13.69 -9.46
CA LYS A 746 -0.02 -15.06 -9.41
C LYS A 746 1.04 -15.16 -8.32
N THR A 747 1.03 -16.24 -7.56
CA THR A 747 1.99 -16.48 -6.49
C THR A 747 3.32 -16.95 -7.08
N GLU A 748 4.41 -16.31 -6.67
CA GLU A 748 5.78 -16.77 -6.94
C GLU A 748 6.25 -17.69 -5.83
N GLU A 749 6.90 -18.79 -6.19
CA GLU A 749 7.42 -19.78 -5.24
C GLU A 749 8.94 -19.90 -5.33
N VAL A 750 9.60 -19.76 -4.18
CA VAL A 750 11.06 -19.90 -4.05
C VAL A 750 11.37 -21.01 -3.05
N LYS A 751 12.04 -22.05 -3.50
CA LYS A 751 12.42 -23.18 -2.65
C LYS A 751 13.78 -22.93 -1.99
N LEU A 752 13.81 -22.97 -0.67
CA LEU A 752 14.99 -22.75 0.16
C LEU A 752 15.31 -24.04 0.91
N VAL A 753 16.55 -24.51 0.84
CA VAL A 753 17.03 -25.68 1.58
C VAL A 753 18.18 -25.23 2.48
N ILE A 754 17.93 -25.21 3.78
CA ILE A 754 18.95 -24.92 4.78
C ILE A 754 19.64 -26.22 5.16
N LEU A 755 20.93 -26.33 4.85
CA LEU A 755 21.71 -27.52 5.15
C LEU A 755 21.87 -27.70 6.66
N PRO A 756 21.92 -28.96 7.15
CA PRO A 756 22.21 -29.18 8.54
C PRO A 756 23.63 -28.72 8.93
N PRO A 757 23.85 -28.35 10.20
CA PRO A 757 25.17 -28.00 10.67
C PRO A 757 26.13 -29.19 10.52
N TRP A 758 27.42 -28.90 10.31
CA TRP A 758 28.43 -29.92 10.04
C TRP A 758 28.45 -31.05 11.06
N TYR A 759 28.13 -30.72 12.32
CA TYR A 759 28.10 -31.68 13.43
C TYR A 759 26.85 -32.59 13.48
N MET A 760 25.81 -32.30 12.67
CA MET A 760 24.61 -33.12 12.49
C MET A 760 24.59 -33.88 11.15
N THR A 761 25.65 -33.76 10.36
CA THR A 761 25.74 -34.49 9.10
C THR A 761 25.94 -36.00 9.35
N ILE A 762 25.53 -36.82 8.37
CA ILE A 762 25.73 -38.28 8.41
C ILE A 762 27.20 -38.62 8.69
N TRP A 763 28.13 -37.87 8.10
CA TRP A 763 29.56 -38.06 8.33
C TRP A 763 30.01 -37.71 9.74
N ALA A 764 29.43 -36.66 10.33
CA ALA A 764 29.70 -36.34 11.73
C ALA A 764 29.14 -37.39 12.68
N ASN A 765 27.92 -37.88 12.42
CA ASN A 765 27.31 -38.96 13.18
C ASN A 765 28.10 -40.25 13.07
N LEU A 766 28.63 -40.62 11.89
CA LEU A 766 29.56 -41.73 11.73
C LEU A 766 30.87 -41.49 12.49
N GLY A 767 31.38 -40.24 12.46
CA GLY A 767 32.54 -39.84 13.25
C GLY A 767 32.29 -40.01 14.75
N TYR A 768 31.14 -39.59 15.25
CA TYR A 768 30.75 -39.81 16.66
C TYR A 768 30.66 -41.28 17.01
N LEU A 769 30.09 -42.13 16.12
CA LEU A 769 30.08 -43.59 16.33
C LEU A 769 31.49 -44.16 16.39
N VAL A 770 32.41 -43.70 15.52
CA VAL A 770 33.82 -44.11 15.56
C VAL A 770 34.49 -43.65 16.85
N ILE A 771 34.24 -42.40 17.28
CA ILE A 771 34.80 -41.87 18.53
C ILE A 771 34.29 -42.68 19.72
N ILE A 772 32.96 -42.94 19.77
CA ILE A 772 32.35 -43.80 20.81
C ILE A 772 32.98 -45.18 20.77
N GLY A 773 33.13 -45.77 19.59
CA GLY A 773 33.79 -47.07 19.42
C GLY A 773 35.24 -47.07 19.92
N LEU A 774 35.99 -46.02 19.61
CA LEU A 774 37.38 -45.86 20.09
C LEU A 774 37.43 -45.65 21.62
N LEU A 775 36.47 -44.87 22.16
CA LEU A 775 36.36 -44.71 23.61
C LEU A 775 36.02 -46.02 24.30
N LEU A 776 35.06 -46.76 23.77
CA LEU A 776 34.68 -48.09 24.30
C LEU A 776 35.86 -49.07 24.19
N TRP A 777 36.59 -49.06 23.05
CA TRP A 777 37.80 -49.85 22.87
C TRP A 777 38.88 -49.45 23.86
N TYR A 778 39.12 -48.11 24.03
CA TYR A 778 40.08 -47.58 25.01
C TYR A 778 39.70 -47.97 26.44
N PHE A 779 38.42 -47.81 26.82
CA PHE A 779 37.94 -48.23 28.13
C PHE A 779 38.09 -49.74 28.31
N ARG A 780 37.72 -50.55 27.31
CA ARG A 780 37.93 -51.99 27.33
C ARG A 780 39.40 -52.35 27.45
N HIS A 781 40.26 -51.70 26.69
CA HIS A 781 41.68 -51.88 26.75
C HIS A 781 42.24 -51.50 28.13
N ARG A 782 41.80 -50.37 28.66
CA ARG A 782 42.13 -49.91 30.02
C ARG A 782 41.65 -50.92 31.08
N VAL A 783 40.43 -51.41 30.96
CA VAL A 783 39.88 -52.39 31.86
C VAL A 783 40.73 -53.69 31.77
N ILE A 784 41.08 -54.16 30.59
CA ILE A 784 41.92 -55.33 30.38
C ILE A 784 43.34 -55.17 31.02
N VAL A 785 43.91 -53.97 30.78
CA VAL A 785 45.22 -53.65 31.36
C VAL A 785 45.15 -53.54 32.90
N LEU A 786 44.07 -52.90 33.40
CA LEU A 786 43.85 -52.78 34.84
C LEU A 786 43.50 -54.12 35.48
N THR A 787 42.75 -54.98 34.80
CA THR A 787 42.47 -56.36 35.30
C THR A 787 43.69 -57.19 35.28
N ARG A 788 44.55 -57.13 34.22
CA ARG A 788 45.86 -57.82 34.21
C ARG A 788 46.80 -57.31 35.31
N ARG A 789 46.78 -55.96 35.58
CA ARG A 789 47.51 -55.40 36.70
C ARG A 789 46.88 -55.77 38.04
N LYS A 790 45.59 -55.96 38.13
CA LYS A 790 44.89 -56.41 39.33
C LYS A 790 45.13 -57.89 39.64
N GLU A 791 45.24 -58.79 38.63
CA GLU A 791 45.55 -60.19 38.80
C GLU A 791 46.96 -60.42 39.34
N HIS A 792 47.87 -59.48 38.90
CA HIS A 792 49.24 -59.50 39.42
C HIS A 792 49.31 -59.06 40.91
N ARG A 793 48.49 -58.11 41.29
CA ARG A 793 48.38 -57.64 42.69
C ARG A 793 47.47 -58.46 43.56
N LYS A 794 46.56 -59.23 42.99
CA LYS A 794 45.63 -60.15 43.80
C LYS A 794 46.33 -61.30 44.42
N ARG A 795 47.53 -61.61 44.05
CA ARG A 795 48.38 -62.64 44.77
C ARG A 795 49.00 -62.04 46.01
N GLU A 796 49.15 -60.72 46.15
CA GLU A 796 49.76 -60.08 47.34
C GLU A 796 48.71 -59.44 48.31
N GLU A 797 47.44 -59.27 47.91
CA GLU A 797 46.49 -58.54 48.72
C GLU A 797 45.37 -59.35 49.38
N LYS A 798 45.39 -60.70 49.26
CA LYS A 798 44.36 -61.50 49.88
C LYS A 798 44.37 -61.45 51.42
N GLU A 799 45.33 -60.87 52.03
CA GLU A 799 45.40 -60.72 53.48
C GLU A 799 44.94 -59.33 54.00
N LYS A 800 44.76 -58.35 53.13
CA LYS A 800 44.35 -56.98 53.55
C LYS A 800 42.89 -56.66 53.27
N GLU A 801 42.14 -57.52 52.58
CA GLU A 801 40.82 -57.23 52.00
C GLU A 801 39.64 -57.36 52.96
N LEU A 802 39.84 -57.99 54.14
CA LEU A 802 38.75 -58.18 55.11
C LEU A 802 38.40 -56.96 55.97
N ILE A 803 39.20 -55.87 55.89
CA ILE A 803 39.01 -54.66 56.67
C ILE A 803 38.40 -53.54 55.81
N ARG A 804 38.56 -53.61 54.47
CA ARG A 804 38.19 -52.54 53.58
C ARG A 804 36.75 -52.57 53.06
N LEU A 805 36.17 -53.72 53.09
CA LEU A 805 34.80 -53.96 52.59
C LEU A 805 33.68 -53.37 53.45
N ARG A 806 34.02 -52.84 54.59
CA ARG A 806 33.00 -52.19 55.43
C ARG A 806 32.79 -50.66 55.20
N ASN A 807 33.76 -50.03 54.52
CA ASN A 807 33.73 -48.60 54.34
C ASN A 807 33.19 -48.16 52.96
N GLU A 808 33.23 -49.01 51.94
CA GLU A 808 32.74 -48.68 50.60
C GLU A 808 31.20 -48.65 50.45
N LYS A 809 30.51 -49.47 51.27
CA LYS A 809 29.05 -49.51 51.24
C LYS A 809 28.35 -48.17 51.66
N LEU A 810 29.07 -47.32 52.36
CA LEU A 810 28.53 -46.05 52.89
C LEU A 810 28.63 -44.89 51.91
N GLN A 811 29.57 -44.92 50.95
CA GLN A 811 29.71 -43.82 49.97
C GLN A 811 28.79 -43.91 48.72
N ASP A 812 28.45 -45.15 48.32
CA ASP A 812 27.53 -45.34 47.18
C ASP A 812 26.07 -44.95 47.49
N GLU A 813 25.68 -45.07 48.78
CA GLU A 813 24.33 -44.65 49.22
C GLU A 813 24.12 -43.12 49.15
N ILE A 814 25.21 -42.33 49.29
CA ILE A 814 25.15 -40.86 49.30
C ILE A 814 25.02 -40.29 47.86
N SER A 815 25.74 -40.87 46.90
CA SER A 815 25.69 -40.41 45.51
C SER A 815 24.35 -40.72 44.84
N PHE A 816 23.75 -41.88 45.15
CA PHE A 816 22.43 -42.26 44.61
C PHE A 816 21.31 -41.34 45.14
N LYS A 817 21.38 -40.92 46.40
CA LYS A 817 20.39 -40.05 47.03
C LYS A 817 20.47 -38.59 46.56
N SER A 818 21.67 -38.12 46.15
CA SER A 818 21.84 -36.79 45.57
C SER A 818 21.23 -36.67 44.18
N GLN A 819 21.29 -37.71 43.39
CA GLN A 819 20.73 -37.75 42.02
C GLN A 819 19.20 -37.88 42.05
N GLU A 820 18.62 -38.55 43.03
CA GLU A 820 17.18 -38.67 43.21
C GLU A 820 16.55 -37.32 43.63
N LEU A 821 17.28 -36.52 44.42
CA LEU A 821 16.88 -35.19 44.85
C LEU A 821 16.83 -34.19 43.67
N ALA A 822 17.82 -34.22 42.79
CA ALA A 822 17.89 -33.39 41.61
C ALA A 822 16.74 -33.70 40.65
N ASN A 823 16.42 -34.97 40.41
CA ASN A 823 15.33 -35.39 39.54
C ASN A 823 13.95 -35.02 40.11
N SER A 824 13.75 -35.13 41.43
CA SER A 824 12.49 -34.74 42.05
C SER A 824 12.25 -33.22 41.97
N THR A 825 13.31 -32.42 42.06
CA THR A 825 13.25 -30.93 41.94
C THR A 825 12.90 -30.52 40.52
N ILE A 826 13.49 -31.14 39.50
CA ILE A 826 13.17 -30.89 38.09
C ILE A 826 11.71 -31.23 37.76
N LEU A 827 11.18 -32.30 38.33
CA LEU A 827 9.77 -32.68 38.16
C LEU A 827 8.81 -31.66 38.78
N ILE A 828 9.14 -31.10 39.94
CA ILE A 828 8.35 -30.05 40.60
C ILE A 828 8.38 -28.76 39.76
N ILE A 829 9.53 -28.40 39.18
CA ILE A 829 9.67 -27.23 38.29
C ILE A 829 8.76 -27.38 37.08
N LYS A 830 8.87 -28.49 36.35
CA LYS A 830 8.05 -28.79 35.15
C LYS A 830 6.56 -28.86 35.48
N LYS A 831 6.16 -29.41 36.59
CA LYS A 831 4.77 -29.43 37.06
C LYS A 831 4.24 -28.03 37.28
N ASN A 832 5.01 -27.19 37.94
CA ASN A 832 4.59 -25.83 38.26
C ASN A 832 4.55 -24.91 37.01
N GLU A 833 5.50 -25.05 36.09
CA GLU A 833 5.47 -24.35 34.80
C GLU A 833 4.21 -24.69 34.00
N PHE A 834 3.92 -25.97 33.89
CA PHE A 834 2.70 -26.47 33.23
C PHE A 834 1.43 -25.88 33.87
N LEU A 835 1.36 -25.84 35.18
CA LEU A 835 0.20 -25.28 35.91
C LEU A 835 0.08 -23.77 35.73
N ILE A 836 1.19 -23.04 35.62
CA ILE A 836 1.22 -21.62 35.34
C ILE A 836 0.75 -21.30 33.90
N ASP A 837 1.20 -22.10 32.95
CA ASP A 837 0.77 -21.96 31.56
C ASP A 837 -0.71 -22.30 31.39
N LEU A 838 -1.20 -23.35 32.02
CA LEU A 838 -2.61 -23.69 32.08
C LEU A 838 -3.45 -22.54 32.67
N LYS A 839 -2.94 -21.89 33.72
CA LYS A 839 -3.60 -20.71 34.33
C LYS A 839 -3.66 -19.52 33.40
N ARG A 840 -2.60 -19.29 32.60
CA ARG A 840 -2.55 -18.24 31.57
C ARG A 840 -3.54 -18.51 30.45
N GLU A 841 -3.57 -19.75 30.00
CA GLU A 841 -4.48 -20.21 28.94
C GLU A 841 -5.94 -20.11 29.36
N LEU A 842 -6.27 -20.51 30.56
CA LEU A 842 -7.59 -20.33 31.17
C LEU A 842 -7.98 -18.86 31.31
N LYS A 843 -7.02 -17.98 31.61
CA LYS A 843 -7.25 -16.53 31.67
C LYS A 843 -7.45 -15.94 30.29
N SER A 844 -6.71 -16.40 29.28
CA SER A 844 -6.86 -16.00 27.89
C SER A 844 -8.21 -16.43 27.32
N GLN A 845 -8.60 -17.67 27.54
CA GLN A 845 -9.90 -18.23 27.12
C GLN A 845 -11.07 -17.50 27.79
N LYS A 846 -10.95 -17.14 29.04
CA LYS A 846 -11.96 -16.35 29.76
C LYS A 846 -12.16 -14.99 29.09
N ASN A 847 -11.06 -14.32 28.70
CA ASN A 847 -11.11 -13.00 28.07
C ASN A 847 -11.68 -13.04 26.65
N GLN A 848 -11.64 -14.20 25.99
CA GLN A 848 -12.21 -14.39 24.64
C GLN A 848 -13.70 -14.77 24.65
N LEU A 849 -14.19 -15.31 25.73
CA LEU A 849 -15.54 -15.91 25.83
C LEU A 849 -16.57 -15.04 26.58
N GLU A 850 -16.31 -13.79 26.78
CA GLU A 850 -16.98 -12.64 27.44
C GLU A 850 -18.39 -12.81 28.04
N SER A 851 -18.99 -13.93 28.16
CA SER A 851 -20.23 -14.17 28.94
C SER A 851 -20.65 -15.63 29.06
N ARG A 852 -19.94 -16.56 28.45
CA ARG A 852 -20.34 -17.98 28.45
C ARG A 852 -19.59 -18.87 29.44
N PHE A 853 -18.60 -18.32 30.10
CA PHE A 853 -17.87 -19.07 31.14
C PHE A 853 -18.17 -18.48 32.51
N PRO A 854 -19.03 -19.16 33.34
CA PRO A 854 -19.42 -18.62 34.65
C PRO A 854 -18.22 -18.43 35.56
N ASP A 855 -18.08 -17.25 36.13
CA ASP A 855 -16.99 -16.86 37.04
C ASP A 855 -16.75 -17.85 38.20
N LYS A 856 -17.81 -18.52 38.65
CA LYS A 856 -17.73 -19.55 39.69
C LYS A 856 -16.85 -20.70 39.32
N TYR A 857 -16.93 -21.20 38.10
CA TYR A 857 -16.12 -22.36 37.66
C TYR A 857 -14.68 -21.96 37.33
N TYR A 858 -14.50 -20.78 36.78
CA TYR A 858 -13.17 -20.23 36.54
C TYR A 858 -12.41 -20.05 37.85
N ASN A 859 -13.02 -19.39 38.83
CA ASN A 859 -12.40 -19.17 40.13
C ASN A 859 -12.15 -20.49 40.89
N GLN A 860 -13.01 -21.49 40.72
CA GLN A 860 -12.76 -22.82 41.28
C GLN A 860 -11.59 -23.55 40.64
N LEU A 861 -11.43 -23.44 39.31
CA LEU A 861 -10.30 -24.04 38.61
C LEU A 861 -9.01 -23.33 38.94
N VAL A 862 -9.00 -22.01 38.93
CA VAL A 862 -7.84 -21.19 39.33
C VAL A 862 -7.43 -21.48 40.77
N LYS A 863 -8.39 -21.57 41.68
CA LYS A 863 -8.12 -21.93 43.09
C LYS A 863 -7.51 -23.34 43.22
N LYS A 864 -8.03 -24.33 42.49
CA LYS A 864 -7.44 -25.68 42.47
C LYS A 864 -6.02 -25.70 41.89
N ILE A 865 -5.75 -24.87 40.87
CA ILE A 865 -4.39 -24.75 40.33
C ILE A 865 -3.46 -24.10 41.35
N ASP A 866 -3.90 -23.01 42.01
CA ASP A 866 -3.09 -22.33 43.01
C ASP A 866 -2.84 -23.17 44.24
N GLU A 867 -3.81 -23.98 44.67
CA GLU A 867 -3.66 -24.93 45.75
C GLU A 867 -2.65 -26.03 45.40
N ASN A 868 -2.57 -26.47 44.13
CA ASN A 868 -1.59 -27.44 43.67
C ASN A 868 -0.18 -26.88 43.49
N ILE A 869 -0.06 -25.58 43.15
CA ILE A 869 1.24 -24.88 43.10
C ILE A 869 1.78 -24.64 44.52
N ALA A 870 0.89 -24.37 45.46
CA ALA A 870 1.24 -24.08 46.86
C ALA A 870 1.28 -25.29 47.79
N SER A 871 1.27 -26.51 47.24
CA SER A 871 1.21 -27.75 48.03
C SER A 871 2.28 -27.78 49.12
N HIS A 872 1.85 -27.81 50.34
CA HIS A 872 2.71 -27.87 51.52
C HIS A 872 3.42 -29.22 51.66
N ASP A 873 2.83 -30.25 51.10
CA ASP A 873 3.38 -31.62 51.18
C ASP A 873 4.58 -31.82 50.26
N ASP A 874 4.59 -31.15 49.08
CA ASP A 874 5.75 -31.18 48.18
C ASP A 874 6.99 -30.56 48.82
N TRP A 875 6.82 -29.48 49.60
CA TRP A 875 7.92 -28.88 50.34
C TRP A 875 8.43 -29.73 51.49
N LYS A 876 7.56 -30.35 52.26
CA LYS A 876 7.93 -31.15 53.41
C LYS A 876 8.73 -32.37 52.99
N THR A 877 8.33 -32.99 51.88
CA THR A 877 9.07 -34.10 51.24
C THR A 877 10.45 -33.64 50.77
N PHE A 878 10.50 -32.48 50.09
CA PHE A 878 11.77 -31.89 49.65
C PHE A 878 12.67 -31.52 50.82
N GLU A 879 12.16 -30.80 51.83
CA GLU A 879 12.91 -30.38 53.01
C GLU A 879 13.57 -31.57 53.74
N THR A 880 12.80 -32.68 53.88
CA THR A 880 13.32 -33.89 54.52
C THR A 880 14.46 -34.54 53.73
N ASN A 881 14.32 -34.62 52.40
CA ASN A 881 15.34 -35.20 51.53
C ASN A 881 16.56 -34.27 51.36
N PHE A 882 16.31 -32.94 51.34
CA PHE A 882 17.37 -31.94 51.25
C PHE A 882 18.24 -31.88 52.50
N GLU A 883 17.63 -31.93 53.67
CA GLU A 883 18.36 -31.94 54.95
C GLU A 883 19.28 -33.16 55.06
N ARG A 884 18.80 -34.35 54.58
CA ARG A 884 19.63 -35.55 54.57
C ARG A 884 20.80 -35.49 53.61
N ALA A 885 20.70 -34.70 52.55
CA ALA A 885 21.75 -34.58 51.52
C ALA A 885 22.74 -33.44 51.84
N HIS A 886 22.33 -32.46 52.64
CA HIS A 886 23.10 -31.23 52.89
C HIS A 886 23.38 -30.98 54.36
N GLU A 887 23.59 -32.01 55.17
CA GLU A 887 24.11 -31.98 56.54
C GLU A 887 23.38 -30.98 57.48
N GLU A 888 22.05 -31.09 57.50
CA GLU A 888 21.19 -30.24 58.32
C GLU A 888 21.28 -28.75 58.05
N PHE A 889 21.51 -28.36 56.80
CA PHE A 889 21.67 -26.97 56.35
C PHE A 889 20.52 -26.04 56.73
N ILE A 890 19.25 -26.47 56.54
CA ILE A 890 18.09 -25.65 56.91
C ILE A 890 17.97 -25.50 58.42
N LEU A 891 18.30 -26.57 59.18
CA LEU A 891 18.31 -26.56 60.64
C LEU A 891 19.36 -25.60 61.16
N LYS A 892 20.56 -25.60 60.61
CA LYS A 892 21.65 -24.67 60.97
C LYS A 892 21.26 -23.20 60.67
N LEU A 893 20.63 -22.99 59.52
CA LEU A 893 20.12 -21.62 59.18
C LEU A 893 19.01 -21.16 60.13
N LYS A 894 18.08 -22.02 60.52
CA LYS A 894 17.04 -21.71 61.51
C LYS A 894 17.64 -21.34 62.85
N THR A 895 18.67 -22.06 63.27
CA THR A 895 19.35 -21.82 64.55
C THR A 895 20.20 -20.53 64.52
N GLY A 896 20.96 -20.30 63.44
CA GLY A 896 21.84 -19.14 63.28
C GLY A 896 21.10 -17.84 62.99
N TYR A 897 19.93 -17.92 62.33
CA TYR A 897 19.17 -16.74 61.93
C TYR A 897 17.66 -16.90 62.26
N PRO A 898 17.24 -16.76 63.51
CA PRO A 898 15.87 -16.98 63.99
C PRO A 898 14.79 -16.12 63.31
N LYS A 899 15.19 -15.04 62.62
CA LYS A 899 14.30 -14.12 61.88
C LYS A 899 13.92 -14.57 60.49
N LEU A 900 14.43 -15.70 60.01
CA LEU A 900 14.11 -16.27 58.69
C LEU A 900 12.75 -16.95 58.74
N THR A 901 11.91 -16.56 57.80
CA THR A 901 10.59 -17.20 57.61
C THR A 901 10.70 -18.51 56.78
N SER A 902 9.69 -19.33 56.81
CA SER A 902 9.65 -20.55 55.98
C SER A 902 9.89 -20.27 54.47
N SER A 903 9.47 -19.12 54.01
CA SER A 903 9.70 -18.71 52.61
C SER A 903 11.16 -18.30 52.35
N ASP A 904 11.82 -17.67 53.35
CA ASP A 904 13.25 -17.33 53.28
C ASP A 904 14.10 -18.64 53.26
N LEU A 905 13.75 -19.61 54.06
CA LEU A 905 14.44 -20.91 54.12
C LEU A 905 14.30 -21.72 52.83
N ARG A 906 13.12 -21.67 52.20
CA ARG A 906 12.92 -22.24 50.86
C ARG A 906 13.86 -21.57 49.85
N LEU A 907 13.92 -20.24 49.86
CA LEU A 907 14.83 -19.51 48.98
C LEU A 907 16.30 -19.88 49.26
N CYS A 908 16.73 -20.01 50.51
CA CYS A 908 18.09 -20.47 50.85
C CYS A 908 18.40 -21.88 50.33
N ALA A 909 17.46 -22.84 50.45
CA ALA A 909 17.62 -24.17 49.93
C ALA A 909 17.77 -24.20 48.38
N TYR A 910 16.95 -23.44 47.65
CA TYR A 910 17.06 -23.33 46.21
C TYR A 910 18.35 -22.64 45.75
N LEU A 911 18.82 -21.66 46.47
CA LEU A 911 20.11 -20.99 46.23
C LEU A 911 21.29 -21.96 46.48
N ARG A 912 21.21 -22.80 47.55
CA ARG A 912 22.21 -23.87 47.82
C ARG A 912 22.27 -24.90 46.69
N MET A 913 21.14 -25.15 46.00
CA MET A 913 21.09 -26.00 44.83
C MET A 913 21.52 -25.25 43.53
N ASN A 914 21.96 -24.05 43.64
CA ASN A 914 22.43 -23.17 42.55
C ASN A 914 21.37 -22.95 41.43
N LEU A 915 20.10 -22.91 41.78
CA LEU A 915 19.04 -22.62 40.83
C LEU A 915 19.05 -21.13 40.46
N SER A 916 18.77 -20.82 39.20
CA SER A 916 18.69 -19.45 38.68
C SER A 916 17.41 -18.74 39.16
N SER A 917 17.41 -17.41 39.13
CA SER A 917 16.23 -16.63 39.51
C SER A 917 14.99 -16.95 38.67
N LYS A 918 15.18 -17.38 37.41
CA LYS A 918 14.07 -17.81 36.53
C LYS A 918 13.46 -19.16 36.96
N GLU A 919 14.26 -20.05 37.50
CA GLU A 919 13.82 -21.35 38.00
C GLU A 919 13.22 -21.25 39.42
N ILE A 920 13.76 -20.38 40.27
CA ILE A 920 13.27 -20.18 41.63
C ILE A 920 11.90 -19.47 41.67
N ALA A 921 11.67 -18.47 40.80
CA ALA A 921 10.45 -17.67 40.83
C ALA A 921 9.16 -18.52 40.71
N PRO A 922 9.07 -19.51 39.78
CA PRO A 922 7.91 -20.42 39.71
C PRO A 922 7.78 -21.34 40.94
N LEU A 923 8.90 -21.77 41.56
CA LEU A 923 8.90 -22.62 42.76
C LEU A 923 8.38 -21.91 43.99
N LEU A 924 8.54 -20.58 44.03
CA LEU A 924 8.02 -19.75 45.13
C LEU A 924 6.69 -19.12 44.81
N GLY A 925 6.15 -19.32 43.58
CA GLY A 925 4.87 -18.74 43.15
C GLY A 925 4.89 -17.22 42.99
N ILE A 926 6.03 -16.61 42.69
CA ILE A 926 6.20 -15.16 42.60
C ILE A 926 6.83 -14.78 41.24
N SER A 927 6.69 -13.52 40.88
CA SER A 927 7.39 -13.01 39.69
C SER A 927 8.90 -12.94 39.91
N VAL A 928 9.70 -12.97 38.84
CA VAL A 928 11.14 -12.81 38.90
C VAL A 928 11.50 -11.48 39.58
N ARG A 929 10.77 -10.41 39.36
CA ARG A 929 10.94 -9.13 40.03
C ARG A 929 10.57 -9.22 41.52
N GLY A 930 9.57 -10.02 41.86
CA GLY A 930 9.19 -10.33 43.24
C GLY A 930 10.29 -11.12 43.95
N LEU A 931 10.95 -12.04 43.25
CA LEU A 931 12.06 -12.82 43.78
C LEU A 931 13.30 -11.95 44.06
N GLU A 932 13.63 -11.00 43.17
CA GLU A 932 14.77 -10.09 43.41
C GLU A 932 14.53 -9.23 44.69
N ASN A 933 13.31 -8.77 44.89
CA ASN A 933 12.93 -8.11 46.14
C ASN A 933 13.00 -9.05 47.36
N HIS A 934 12.71 -10.33 47.16
CA HIS A 934 12.84 -11.34 48.22
C HIS A 934 14.32 -11.62 48.55
N ARG A 935 15.16 -11.73 47.51
CA ARG A 935 16.64 -11.88 47.67
C ARG A 935 17.25 -10.66 48.38
N TYR A 936 16.79 -9.44 48.04
CA TYR A 936 17.22 -8.23 48.72
C TYR A 936 16.86 -8.25 50.25
N ARG A 937 15.61 -8.64 50.59
CA ARG A 937 15.18 -8.79 51.98
C ARG A 937 15.91 -9.89 52.71
N LEU A 938 16.22 -11.00 52.02
CA LEU A 938 16.98 -12.11 52.61
C LEU A 938 18.42 -11.70 52.94
N ARG A 939 19.12 -10.92 52.09
CA ARG A 939 20.44 -10.36 52.42
C ARG A 939 20.39 -9.54 53.69
N LYS A 940 19.40 -8.69 53.82
CA LYS A 940 19.22 -7.86 55.01
C LYS A 940 18.96 -8.70 56.29
N LYS A 941 18.21 -9.78 56.17
CA LYS A 941 17.94 -10.69 57.32
C LYS A 941 19.19 -11.50 57.73
N LEU A 942 20.05 -11.81 56.77
CA LEU A 942 21.31 -12.55 56.97
C LEU A 942 22.48 -11.59 57.36
N GLY A 943 22.28 -10.30 57.41
CA GLY A 943 23.31 -9.33 57.73
C GLY A 943 24.40 -9.17 56.68
N LEU A 944 24.07 -9.42 55.40
CA LEU A 944 25.00 -9.36 54.25
C LEU A 944 24.94 -8.01 53.58
N ASP A 945 26.07 -7.57 53.03
CA ASP A 945 26.16 -6.36 52.21
C ASP A 945 25.31 -6.48 50.95
N VAL A 946 24.90 -5.34 50.41
CA VAL A 946 23.98 -5.24 49.24
C VAL A 946 24.55 -5.96 48.01
N ASP A 947 25.88 -5.95 47.86
CA ASP A 947 26.58 -6.55 46.71
C ASP A 947 27.05 -8.00 46.96
N ALA A 948 26.77 -8.55 48.14
CA ALA A 948 27.17 -9.94 48.44
C ALA A 948 26.46 -10.93 47.54
N ASN A 949 27.23 -11.85 46.95
CA ASN A 949 26.68 -12.94 46.13
C ASN A 949 25.97 -13.98 47.01
N LEU A 950 24.65 -13.90 47.05
CA LEU A 950 23.82 -14.75 47.93
C LEU A 950 23.96 -16.24 47.63
N ASN A 951 24.21 -16.62 46.35
CA ASN A 951 24.45 -18.02 45.99
C ASN A 951 25.75 -18.54 46.58
N GLU A 952 26.79 -17.73 46.50
CA GLU A 952 28.11 -18.11 47.02
C GLU A 952 28.11 -18.27 48.56
N VAL A 953 27.41 -17.35 49.24
CA VAL A 953 27.22 -17.45 50.69
C VAL A 953 26.45 -18.72 51.05
N MET A 954 25.38 -19.08 50.33
CA MET A 954 24.62 -20.29 50.59
C MET A 954 25.42 -21.57 50.27
N MET A 955 26.34 -21.54 49.31
CA MET A 955 27.21 -22.64 48.96
C MET A 955 28.30 -22.89 50.03
N THR A 956 28.85 -21.83 50.61
CA THR A 956 29.92 -21.88 51.62
C THR A 956 29.45 -22.04 53.06
N THR A 957 28.17 -21.85 53.36
CA THR A 957 27.58 -22.07 54.67
C THR A 957 27.52 -23.53 55.00
N ASN A 958 28.48 -24.04 55.80
CA ASN A 958 28.54 -25.44 56.28
C ASN A 958 27.77 -25.61 57.58
#